data_e298dc25b0b64c77de1fdd3c7e831d8b
#
_entry.id   e298dc25b0b64c77de1fdd3c7e831d8b
#
_cell.length_a   1.000
_cell.length_b   1.000
_cell.length_c   1.000
_cell.angle_alpha   90.00
_cell.angle_beta   90.00
_cell.angle_gamma   90.00
#
_symmetry.space_group_name_H-M   'P 1'
#
loop_
_entity.id
_entity.type
_entity.pdbx_description
1 polymer ?
#
loop_
_entity_poly.entity_id
_entity_poly.type
_entity_poly.pdbx_seq_one_letter_code
_entity_poly.pdbx_strand_id
1 'polypeptide(L)'
;MTDDDSARRAGFRAIALLAGSGIGVWAINSARAAESAADAAPVRDGLEEVTVFGQKDAYTLDVSRLPTLAVPRIDVAQSINTVSAQEMQDRAVVDMNQALKTVPGITIGAGEFRSIGTSPSIRGFAARTDMFMDGIRDYGDYYRDPFNLEAIEVFEGPAGVVFGRGSTGGVIEQNSKLPKLDPLIAGTLTGGTDSARRATIDVNEPLTALGEGAAFRVNAMGHKTLVTDRSVVAGSRYGFAPSLSLGLGTPTRLTLAYLRQYNDDIPDYGLPYLGSRPVQVSRGNYYGFRDDFMHTLTDVATFKVEHDFSNALSIQNTARYARYSRDFRFTEPLVGPTVPASTPLTAVTATRNDNSGRSVDSMLWDQLSLTYRWSTGGFENITVAGIDGGHERAAPEFDNSSGVPASPVLDPNENLEFSATSTFPRYKTHLTANSVAPFVIDTVKFGARWEATIGLRYEHFAVDYRDSNFSTKLPGVITRTDAIEHTDKMGSYRGALSYKPAANGSVYLAFGTSFNPSAEDLSLISSSRSFSLNNARLDPEKNRTYELGTKWAGTDAHLTVSAAIFRLEKENARVPDPGNVLLNILGGSQRVDGAELRAEGQLTSKWRIDAGYEYLASKQTGSAPGAAPVGTPLMNTPKHAFTTWSVYQVLPPFEVGGGSRFVSSQYTQPVPPIKTVPGFWTFDAMAKYAFMTNVAMQINVNNLMNRYYYDQLHFFHVVPGEGRTALMSLQVRF
;
A
#
# COMPACT_ATOMS: atom_id res chain seq x y z
N MET A 1 30.42 18.06 1.12
CA MET A 1 30.74 16.69 1.53
C MET A 1 31.04 16.54 3.03
N THR A 2 30.79 17.54 3.86
CA THR A 2 31.18 17.54 5.29
C THR A 2 30.05 17.88 6.27
N ASP A 3 28.83 18.22 5.83
CA ASP A 3 27.71 18.58 6.73
C ASP A 3 26.61 17.53 6.90
N ASP A 4 26.62 16.45 6.11
CA ASP A 4 25.57 15.44 6.13
C ASP A 4 25.80 14.30 7.17
N ASP A 5 27.03 14.13 7.62
CA ASP A 5 27.42 13.08 8.58
C ASP A 5 27.08 13.43 10.05
N SER A 6 26.92 14.73 10.36
CA SER A 6 26.54 15.19 11.71
C SER A 6 25.04 14.97 11.99
N ALA A 7 24.17 15.12 11.00
CA ALA A 7 22.73 14.87 11.13
C ALA A 7 22.41 13.38 11.29
N ARG A 8 23.18 12.51 10.65
CA ARG A 8 23.07 11.05 10.77
C ARG A 8 23.37 10.53 12.17
N ARG A 9 24.32 11.14 12.88
CA ARG A 9 24.70 10.75 14.25
C ARG A 9 23.79 11.31 15.33
N ALA A 10 23.11 12.43 15.06
CA ALA A 10 22.21 13.06 16.03
C ALA A 10 20.88 12.33 16.17
N GLY A 11 20.31 11.78 15.08
CA GLY A 11 19.07 11.01 15.10
C GLY A 11 19.15 9.73 15.94
N PHE A 12 20.28 9.02 15.85
CA PHE A 12 20.49 7.80 16.63
C PHE A 12 20.75 8.04 18.13
N ARG A 13 21.36 9.18 18.49
CA ARG A 13 21.61 9.53 19.89
C ARG A 13 20.34 9.96 20.64
N ALA A 14 19.37 10.55 19.96
CA ALA A 14 18.11 10.99 20.57
C ALA A 14 17.22 9.78 20.99
N ILE A 15 17.21 8.71 20.21
CA ILE A 15 16.45 7.48 20.53
C ILE A 15 17.15 6.67 21.62
N ALA A 16 18.48 6.65 21.63
CA ALA A 16 19.26 5.96 22.68
C ALA A 16 19.19 6.64 24.05
N LEU A 17 18.99 7.97 24.10
CA LEU A 17 18.85 8.74 25.36
C LEU A 17 17.46 8.57 26.00
N LEU A 18 16.41 8.25 25.21
CA LEU A 18 15.08 7.92 25.76
C LEU A 18 15.00 6.50 26.34
N ALA A 19 15.91 5.61 25.96
CA ALA A 19 15.97 4.26 26.49
C ALA A 19 16.87 4.11 27.75
N GLY A 20 17.63 5.13 28.10
CA GLY A 20 18.63 5.09 29.19
C GLY A 20 18.31 5.92 30.43
N SER A 21 17.26 6.74 30.45
CA SER A 21 16.83 7.49 31.63
C SER A 21 15.73 6.74 32.34
N GLY A 22 16.04 6.26 33.55
CA GLY A 22 15.13 5.49 34.39
C GLY A 22 13.77 6.13 34.57
N ILE A 23 12.74 5.35 34.36
CA ILE A 23 11.34 5.71 34.57
C ILE A 23 11.13 5.93 36.07
N GLY A 24 11.11 7.19 36.46
CA GLY A 24 10.62 7.56 37.80
C GLY A 24 9.11 7.31 37.84
N VAL A 25 8.71 6.36 38.67
CA VAL A 25 7.29 6.07 38.93
C VAL A 25 6.67 7.27 39.67
N TRP A 26 5.87 8.05 38.96
CA TRP A 26 4.96 9.01 39.55
C TRP A 26 3.65 8.28 39.90
N ALA A 27 3.47 8.03 41.21
CA ALA A 27 2.19 7.56 41.74
C ALA A 27 1.17 8.71 41.68
N ILE A 28 0.20 8.63 40.76
CA ILE A 28 -0.97 9.50 40.79
C ILE A 28 -2.04 8.84 41.63
N ASN A 29 -2.38 9.48 42.76
CA ASN A 29 -3.46 9.10 43.65
C ASN A 29 -4.80 9.17 42.90
N SER A 30 -5.48 8.03 42.85
CA SER A 30 -6.86 7.92 42.39
C SER A 30 -7.81 8.52 43.44
N ALA A 31 -8.41 9.65 43.17
CA ALA A 31 -9.57 10.15 43.91
C ALA A 31 -10.82 9.40 43.47
N ARG A 32 -11.43 8.68 44.40
CA ARG A 32 -12.77 8.09 44.30
C ARG A 32 -13.79 9.21 44.14
N ALA A 33 -14.56 9.23 43.06
CA ALA A 33 -15.80 9.99 42.96
C ALA A 33 -16.99 9.02 43.11
N ALA A 34 -17.92 9.44 43.97
CA ALA A 34 -19.08 8.67 44.42
C ALA A 34 -20.16 8.55 43.34
N GLU A 35 -20.86 7.41 43.38
CA GLU A 35 -22.14 7.18 42.72
C GLU A 35 -23.16 8.28 43.06
N SER A 36 -23.82 8.82 42.04
CA SER A 36 -25.11 9.49 42.18
C SER A 36 -26.06 8.95 41.09
N ALA A 37 -27.22 8.54 41.56
CA ALA A 37 -28.27 7.86 40.82
C ALA A 37 -28.97 8.75 39.81
N ALA A 38 -29.34 8.07 38.75
CA ALA A 38 -30.38 8.25 37.75
C ALA A 38 -31.33 9.46 37.83
N ASP A 39 -31.45 10.15 36.73
CA ASP A 39 -32.74 10.61 36.23
C ASP A 39 -32.76 10.48 34.69
N ALA A 40 -33.79 9.79 34.18
CA ALA A 40 -33.96 9.48 32.78
C ALA A 40 -34.36 10.73 32.03
N ALA A 41 -33.50 11.23 31.17
CA ALA A 41 -33.83 12.22 30.15
C ALA A 41 -34.41 11.54 28.89
N PRO A 42 -35.32 12.16 28.15
CA PRO A 42 -36.04 11.54 27.05
C PRO A 42 -35.10 11.25 25.87
N VAL A 43 -35.30 10.09 25.28
CA VAL A 43 -34.69 9.65 24.01
C VAL A 43 -34.91 10.72 22.95
N ARG A 44 -33.86 11.42 22.56
CA ARG A 44 -33.86 12.24 21.38
C ARG A 44 -33.54 11.31 20.20
N ASP A 45 -34.54 11.11 19.34
CA ASP A 45 -34.38 10.62 17.98
C ASP A 45 -33.53 11.63 17.21
N GLY A 46 -32.23 11.56 17.31
CA GLY A 46 -31.26 12.33 16.55
C GLY A 46 -30.27 11.34 16.02
N LEU A 47 -30.03 11.40 14.71
CA LEU A 47 -28.97 10.68 14.00
C LEU A 47 -27.72 10.64 14.89
N GLU A 48 -27.34 9.44 15.32
CA GLU A 48 -26.11 9.24 16.07
C GLU A 48 -24.96 9.86 15.28
N GLU A 49 -24.28 10.79 15.92
CA GLU A 49 -22.98 11.26 15.48
C GLU A 49 -22.14 10.01 15.21
N VAL A 50 -21.69 9.82 13.97
CA VAL A 50 -20.79 8.71 13.62
C VAL A 50 -19.43 9.04 14.22
N THR A 51 -19.37 9.02 15.53
CA THR A 51 -18.11 9.00 16.26
C THR A 51 -17.53 7.61 16.05
N VAL A 52 -16.53 7.49 15.20
CA VAL A 52 -15.81 6.24 14.99
C VAL A 52 -15.05 5.93 16.28
N PHE A 53 -15.75 5.35 17.23
CA PHE A 53 -15.12 4.65 18.34
C PHE A 53 -14.51 3.39 17.75
N GLY A 54 -13.20 3.38 17.51
CA GLY A 54 -12.51 2.16 17.18
C GLY A 54 -12.77 1.14 18.29
N GLN A 55 -13.52 0.08 17.95
CA GLN A 55 -13.66 -1.06 18.87
C GLN A 55 -12.27 -1.59 19.18
N LYS A 56 -12.02 -1.72 20.48
CA LYS A 56 -10.73 -2.05 21.08
C LYS A 56 -10.35 -3.48 20.74
N ASP A 57 -10.11 -4.06 19.73
CA ASP A 57 -9.74 -5.45 19.36
C ASP A 57 -10.50 -6.02 18.13
N ALA A 58 -11.08 -5.16 17.29
CA ALA A 58 -11.81 -5.61 16.11
C ALA A 58 -10.88 -5.75 14.87
N TYR A 59 -11.14 -6.75 14.04
CA TYR A 59 -10.54 -6.90 12.72
C TYR A 59 -11.33 -6.16 11.64
N THR A 60 -12.47 -5.57 12.01
CA THR A 60 -13.35 -4.82 11.09
C THR A 60 -13.37 -3.33 11.41
N LEU A 61 -13.65 -2.51 10.41
CA LEU A 61 -14.03 -1.11 10.54
C LEU A 61 -15.49 -0.97 10.08
N ASP A 62 -16.33 -0.34 10.88
CA ASP A 62 -17.75 -0.17 10.55
C ASP A 62 -17.98 0.89 9.48
N VAL A 63 -17.12 1.92 9.44
CA VAL A 63 -17.23 3.06 8.50
C VAL A 63 -15.87 3.39 7.91
N SER A 64 -15.83 3.66 6.61
CA SER A 64 -14.64 4.23 5.96
C SER A 64 -14.48 5.69 6.38
N ARG A 65 -13.23 6.15 6.54
CA ARG A 65 -12.93 7.55 6.88
C ARG A 65 -12.96 8.49 5.67
N LEU A 66 -13.22 7.95 4.50
CA LEU A 66 -13.28 8.75 3.27
C LEU A 66 -14.58 9.56 3.22
N PRO A 67 -14.53 10.90 3.07
CA PRO A 67 -15.72 11.73 2.99
C PRO A 67 -16.60 11.38 1.78
N THR A 68 -16.00 10.86 0.72
CA THR A 68 -16.68 10.38 -0.49
C THR A 68 -17.51 9.11 -0.28
N LEU A 69 -17.32 8.40 0.85
CA LEU A 69 -18.04 7.19 1.24
C LEU A 69 -18.82 7.46 2.56
N ALA A 70 -19.72 8.41 2.53
CA ALA A 70 -20.49 8.88 3.70
C ALA A 70 -21.62 7.91 4.14
N VAL A 71 -21.46 6.60 3.86
CA VAL A 71 -22.37 5.52 4.21
C VAL A 71 -21.64 4.39 4.96
N PRO A 72 -22.32 3.57 5.78
CA PRO A 72 -21.72 2.40 6.41
C PRO A 72 -21.07 1.46 5.40
N ARG A 73 -19.97 0.77 5.77
CA ARG A 73 -19.26 -0.17 4.88
C ARG A 73 -20.13 -1.26 4.27
N ILE A 74 -21.11 -1.75 5.03
CA ILE A 74 -22.06 -2.77 4.56
C ILE A 74 -22.92 -2.25 3.39
N ASP A 75 -23.10 -0.93 3.32
CA ASP A 75 -23.93 -0.26 2.31
C ASP A 75 -23.10 0.17 1.08
N VAL A 76 -21.77 0.17 1.19
CA VAL A 76 -20.91 0.49 0.05
C VAL A 76 -20.98 -0.64 -0.98
N ALA A 77 -21.53 -0.37 -2.16
CA ALA A 77 -21.62 -1.35 -3.26
C ALA A 77 -20.28 -1.53 -3.98
N GLN A 78 -19.30 -2.10 -3.29
CA GLN A 78 -17.96 -2.40 -3.76
C GLN A 78 -17.28 -3.34 -2.78
N SER A 79 -16.45 -4.26 -3.24
CA SER A 79 -15.57 -5.05 -2.38
C SER A 79 -14.52 -4.21 -1.71
N ILE A 80 -14.42 -4.33 -0.37
CA ILE A 80 -13.44 -3.61 0.46
C ILE A 80 -12.86 -4.61 1.46
N ASN A 81 -11.56 -4.80 1.43
CA ASN A 81 -10.83 -5.64 2.37
C ASN A 81 -10.10 -4.75 3.37
N THR A 82 -10.14 -5.10 4.66
CA THR A 82 -9.47 -4.33 5.72
C THR A 82 -8.37 -5.16 6.37
N VAL A 83 -7.24 -4.52 6.65
CA VAL A 83 -6.21 -5.03 7.54
C VAL A 83 -6.10 -4.03 8.70
N SER A 84 -6.65 -4.37 9.85
CA SER A 84 -6.72 -3.47 11.01
C SER A 84 -5.37 -3.39 11.76
N ALA A 85 -5.19 -2.33 12.59
CA ALA A 85 -4.02 -2.21 13.47
C ALA A 85 -3.87 -3.42 14.38
N GLN A 86 -4.98 -3.99 14.88
CA GLN A 86 -4.96 -5.17 15.74
C GLN A 86 -4.46 -6.40 14.97
N GLU A 87 -4.93 -6.64 13.75
CA GLU A 87 -4.44 -7.73 12.92
C GLU A 87 -2.95 -7.57 12.59
N MET A 88 -2.52 -6.35 12.21
CA MET A 88 -1.10 -6.05 11.96
C MET A 88 -0.24 -6.32 13.20
N GLN A 89 -0.75 -6.00 14.40
CA GLN A 89 -0.07 -6.27 15.67
C GLN A 89 -0.02 -7.77 15.98
N ASP A 90 -1.12 -8.51 15.83
CA ASP A 90 -1.19 -9.96 16.09
C ASP A 90 -0.24 -10.73 15.16
N ARG A 91 -0.05 -10.26 13.93
CA ARG A 91 0.87 -10.84 12.93
C ARG A 91 2.29 -10.30 13.00
N ALA A 92 2.56 -9.34 13.88
CA ALA A 92 3.84 -8.62 13.97
C ALA A 92 4.31 -8.02 12.62
N VAL A 93 3.38 -7.41 11.87
CA VAL A 93 3.62 -6.78 10.58
C VAL A 93 4.54 -5.56 10.73
N VAL A 94 5.55 -5.45 9.88
CA VAL A 94 6.54 -4.36 9.92
C VAL A 94 6.62 -3.54 8.63
N ASP A 95 5.94 -3.98 7.57
CA ASP A 95 5.84 -3.23 6.31
C ASP A 95 4.51 -3.50 5.57
N MET A 96 4.20 -2.64 4.60
CA MET A 96 2.99 -2.71 3.80
C MET A 96 2.88 -4.01 3.00
N ASN A 97 3.99 -4.54 2.46
CA ASN A 97 3.96 -5.79 1.69
C ASN A 97 3.49 -6.96 2.57
N GLN A 98 3.97 -7.01 3.83
CA GLN A 98 3.53 -8.04 4.78
C GLN A 98 2.05 -7.86 5.17
N ALA A 99 1.57 -6.61 5.33
CA ALA A 99 0.17 -6.33 5.60
C ALA A 99 -0.72 -6.84 4.46
N LEU A 100 -0.39 -6.53 3.22
CA LEU A 100 -1.17 -6.86 2.04
C LEU A 100 -1.20 -8.37 1.71
N LYS A 101 -0.27 -9.16 2.25
CA LYS A 101 -0.24 -10.63 2.02
C LYS A 101 -1.47 -11.37 2.55
N THR A 102 -2.27 -10.78 3.44
CA THR A 102 -3.54 -11.38 3.88
C THR A 102 -4.71 -11.07 2.97
N VAL A 103 -4.59 -10.11 2.08
CA VAL A 103 -5.63 -9.82 1.09
C VAL A 103 -5.44 -10.78 -0.09
N PRO A 104 -6.40 -11.70 -0.36
CA PRO A 104 -6.30 -12.62 -1.49
C PRO A 104 -6.19 -11.85 -2.81
N GLY A 105 -5.51 -12.43 -3.80
CA GLY A 105 -5.37 -11.81 -5.13
C GLY A 105 -4.37 -10.67 -5.22
N ILE A 106 -3.86 -10.17 -4.10
CA ILE A 106 -2.73 -9.25 -4.13
C ILE A 106 -1.42 -10.02 -4.32
N THR A 107 -0.66 -9.59 -5.31
CA THR A 107 0.70 -10.05 -5.55
C THR A 107 1.67 -8.87 -5.49
N ILE A 108 2.93 -9.13 -5.16
CA ILE A 108 3.95 -8.10 -5.05
C ILE A 108 4.96 -8.27 -6.18
N GLY A 109 5.24 -7.20 -6.91
CA GLY A 109 6.27 -7.15 -7.93
C GLY A 109 7.67 -7.07 -7.32
N ALA A 110 8.66 -7.67 -7.97
CA ALA A 110 10.06 -7.60 -7.57
C ALA A 110 10.70 -6.37 -8.21
N GLY A 111 10.90 -5.33 -7.43
CA GLY A 111 11.78 -4.19 -7.73
C GLY A 111 11.80 -3.70 -9.17
N GLU A 112 10.65 -3.66 -9.82
CA GLU A 112 10.57 -3.47 -11.26
C GLU A 112 11.03 -2.11 -11.68
N PHE A 113 11.83 -2.11 -12.73
CA PHE A 113 12.25 -0.91 -13.43
C PHE A 113 12.45 0.27 -12.48
N ARG A 114 13.14 -0.04 -11.29
CA ARG A 114 13.64 1.01 -10.41
C ARG A 114 12.64 1.53 -9.38
N SER A 115 11.59 0.80 -9.10
CA SER A 115 10.82 1.00 -7.89
C SER A 115 11.10 -0.11 -6.90
N ILE A 116 11.81 0.26 -5.88
CA ILE A 116 11.99 -0.57 -4.70
C ILE A 116 11.08 0.01 -3.64
N GLY A 117 10.28 -0.84 -3.04
CA GLY A 117 9.30 -0.44 -2.07
C GLY A 117 8.06 -1.31 -2.20
N THR A 118 6.91 -0.72 -2.02
CA THR A 118 5.62 -1.41 -2.15
C THR A 118 5.13 -1.36 -3.59
N SER A 119 5.16 -2.50 -4.29
CA SER A 119 4.71 -2.62 -5.69
C SER A 119 3.62 -3.70 -5.84
N PRO A 120 2.40 -3.43 -5.35
CA PRO A 120 1.30 -4.38 -5.40
C PRO A 120 0.65 -4.45 -6.77
N SER A 121 0.06 -5.61 -7.06
CA SER A 121 -0.95 -5.78 -8.11
C SER A 121 -2.24 -6.26 -7.47
N ILE A 122 -3.37 -5.68 -7.84
CA ILE A 122 -4.71 -6.03 -7.35
C ILE A 122 -5.49 -6.63 -8.52
N ARG A 123 -6.09 -7.82 -8.33
CA ARG A 123 -6.86 -8.53 -9.37
C ARG A 123 -6.09 -8.65 -10.70
N GLY A 124 -4.74 -8.77 -10.64
CA GLY A 124 -3.85 -8.92 -11.80
C GLY A 124 -3.41 -7.62 -12.48
N PHE A 125 -3.79 -6.44 -11.98
CA PHE A 125 -3.36 -5.15 -12.48
C PHE A 125 -2.45 -4.44 -11.47
N ALA A 126 -1.35 -3.85 -11.98
CA ALA A 126 -0.43 -3.09 -11.15
C ALA A 126 -1.16 -1.92 -10.46
N ALA A 127 -0.93 -1.76 -9.15
CA ALA A 127 -1.54 -0.75 -8.30
C ALA A 127 -0.48 0.08 -7.54
N ARG A 128 0.72 0.15 -8.07
CA ARG A 128 1.81 0.92 -7.46
C ARG A 128 1.49 2.40 -7.35
N THR A 129 0.84 2.97 -8.36
CA THR A 129 0.37 4.35 -8.40
C THR A 129 -0.94 4.56 -7.63
N ASP A 130 -1.57 3.49 -7.19
CA ASP A 130 -2.91 3.48 -6.59
C ASP A 130 -2.83 3.35 -5.06
N MET A 131 -1.75 3.89 -4.48
CA MET A 131 -1.57 4.04 -3.03
C MET A 131 -2.09 5.40 -2.57
N PHE A 132 -2.91 5.41 -1.54
CA PHE A 132 -3.48 6.62 -0.95
C PHE A 132 -3.24 6.63 0.55
N MET A 133 -3.27 7.82 1.15
CA MET A 133 -3.20 8.05 2.58
C MET A 133 -4.24 9.11 2.93
N ASP A 134 -5.21 8.78 3.78
CA ASP A 134 -6.31 9.66 4.20
C ASP A 134 -7.01 10.35 3.01
N GLY A 135 -7.27 9.57 1.93
CA GLY A 135 -7.97 10.00 0.72
C GLY A 135 -7.14 10.75 -0.31
N ILE A 136 -5.87 11.06 -0.03
CA ILE A 136 -4.97 11.74 -0.96
C ILE A 136 -3.89 10.78 -1.43
N ARG A 137 -3.57 10.82 -2.72
CA ARG A 137 -2.56 9.93 -3.32
C ARG A 137 -1.21 10.06 -2.63
N ASP A 138 -0.62 8.91 -2.28
CA ASP A 138 0.73 8.76 -1.75
C ASP A 138 1.64 8.13 -2.81
N TYR A 139 2.17 8.95 -3.71
CA TYR A 139 2.92 8.47 -4.87
C TYR A 139 4.42 8.27 -4.62
N GLY A 140 4.88 8.47 -3.39
CA GLY A 140 6.28 8.26 -3.02
C GLY A 140 6.73 6.81 -3.20
N ASP A 141 7.99 6.65 -3.57
CA ASP A 141 8.61 5.35 -3.82
C ASP A 141 9.50 4.97 -2.63
N TYR A 142 8.90 4.37 -1.60
CA TYR A 142 9.54 3.98 -0.35
C TYR A 142 8.88 2.73 0.25
N TYR A 143 9.57 2.06 1.18
CA TYR A 143 8.96 1.01 2.00
C TYR A 143 8.10 1.65 3.08
N ARG A 144 6.79 1.45 3.01
CA ARG A 144 5.80 1.98 3.95
C ARG A 144 5.73 1.12 5.20
N ASP A 145 5.98 1.73 6.34
CA ASP A 145 5.84 1.10 7.65
C ASP A 145 4.49 1.47 8.27
N PRO A 146 3.69 0.50 8.74
CA PRO A 146 2.36 0.77 9.26
C PRO A 146 2.31 1.31 10.71
N PHE A 147 3.42 1.78 11.29
CA PHE A 147 3.48 2.24 12.69
C PHE A 147 2.47 3.34 13.03
N ASN A 148 2.13 4.18 12.05
CA ASN A 148 1.19 5.29 12.15
C ASN A 148 -0.18 5.00 11.54
N LEU A 149 -0.51 3.73 11.25
CA LEU A 149 -1.77 3.37 10.61
C LEU A 149 -2.75 2.72 11.60
N GLU A 150 -4.00 3.15 11.54
CA GLU A 150 -5.15 2.52 12.21
C GLU A 150 -5.64 1.31 11.40
N ALA A 151 -5.60 1.41 10.07
CA ALA A 151 -5.96 0.35 9.15
C ALA A 151 -5.41 0.59 7.75
N ILE A 152 -5.40 -0.47 6.96
CA ILE A 152 -5.21 -0.44 5.52
C ILE A 152 -6.49 -0.98 4.91
N GLU A 153 -7.10 -0.25 3.97
CA GLU A 153 -8.29 -0.67 3.23
C GLU A 153 -7.92 -0.89 1.77
N VAL A 154 -8.30 -2.01 1.20
CA VAL A 154 -8.15 -2.30 -0.22
C VAL A 154 -9.51 -2.23 -0.88
N PHE A 155 -9.73 -1.19 -1.67
CA PHE A 155 -10.92 -1.01 -2.49
C PHE A 155 -10.70 -1.71 -3.82
N GLU A 156 -11.44 -2.75 -4.11
CA GLU A 156 -11.23 -3.55 -5.29
C GLU A 156 -12.09 -3.09 -6.48
N GLY A 157 -11.53 -3.18 -7.68
CA GLY A 157 -12.14 -2.67 -8.92
C GLY A 157 -11.96 -1.16 -9.12
N PRO A 158 -12.32 -0.63 -10.31
CA PRO A 158 -12.18 0.76 -10.64
C PRO A 158 -12.89 1.70 -9.66
N ALA A 159 -12.11 2.58 -9.05
CA ALA A 159 -12.58 3.55 -8.06
C ALA A 159 -12.35 5.01 -8.51
N GLY A 160 -12.36 5.25 -9.84
CA GLY A 160 -12.00 6.53 -10.44
C GLY A 160 -12.85 7.71 -10.00
N VAL A 161 -14.12 7.51 -9.61
CA VAL A 161 -14.96 8.59 -9.08
C VAL A 161 -14.51 9.04 -7.69
N VAL A 162 -14.10 8.08 -6.84
CA VAL A 162 -13.70 8.33 -5.44
C VAL A 162 -12.26 8.84 -5.36
N PHE A 163 -11.33 8.20 -6.10
CA PHE A 163 -9.90 8.41 -5.96
C PHE A 163 -9.22 9.10 -7.16
N GLY A 164 -9.95 9.31 -8.27
CA GLY A 164 -9.43 9.91 -9.49
C GLY A 164 -8.72 8.92 -10.41
N ARG A 165 -7.73 9.42 -11.16
CA ARG A 165 -6.95 8.66 -12.15
C ARG A 165 -6.32 7.41 -11.53
N GLY A 166 -5.96 6.42 -12.33
CA GLY A 166 -5.45 5.14 -11.87
C GLY A 166 -6.56 4.14 -11.54
N SER A 167 -6.32 3.28 -10.54
CA SER A 167 -7.31 2.36 -9.96
C SER A 167 -7.90 1.32 -10.93
N THR A 168 -7.07 0.69 -11.77
CA THR A 168 -7.56 -0.40 -12.64
C THR A 168 -8.05 -1.59 -11.82
N GLY A 169 -7.18 -2.20 -11.03
CA GLY A 169 -7.50 -3.35 -10.18
C GLY A 169 -8.14 -2.97 -8.87
N GLY A 170 -7.85 -1.78 -8.39
CA GLY A 170 -8.30 -1.26 -7.10
C GLY A 170 -7.35 -0.20 -6.54
N VAL A 171 -7.57 0.18 -5.29
CA VAL A 171 -6.84 1.21 -4.55
C VAL A 171 -6.50 0.70 -3.16
N ILE A 172 -5.32 1.06 -2.66
CA ILE A 172 -4.89 0.80 -1.29
C ILE A 172 -4.91 2.11 -0.52
N GLU A 173 -5.81 2.21 0.45
CA GLU A 173 -5.97 3.35 1.33
C GLU A 173 -5.32 3.10 2.68
N GLN A 174 -4.49 4.04 3.13
CA GLN A 174 -3.79 4.02 4.40
C GLN A 174 -4.48 5.00 5.36
N ASN A 175 -5.17 4.49 6.37
CA ASN A 175 -5.86 5.29 7.38
C ASN A 175 -4.90 5.64 8.53
N SER A 176 -4.50 6.89 8.65
CA SER A 176 -3.58 7.36 9.70
C SER A 176 -4.21 7.32 11.09
N LYS A 177 -3.39 7.10 12.12
CA LYS A 177 -3.78 7.29 13.52
C LYS A 177 -3.91 8.79 13.81
N LEU A 178 -5.10 9.21 14.21
CA LEU A 178 -5.40 10.61 14.56
C LEU A 178 -5.63 10.79 16.06
N PRO A 179 -5.50 12.02 16.60
CA PRO A 179 -5.79 12.33 18.00
C PRO A 179 -7.23 11.98 18.39
N LYS A 180 -7.42 11.52 19.62
CA LYS A 180 -8.70 11.16 20.24
C LYS A 180 -8.79 11.79 21.63
N LEU A 181 -9.99 11.92 22.17
CA LEU A 181 -10.17 12.43 23.54
C LEU A 181 -9.88 11.38 24.62
N ASP A 182 -9.80 10.10 24.26
CA ASP A 182 -9.42 9.04 25.17
C ASP A 182 -7.89 8.96 25.28
N PRO A 183 -7.28 9.08 26.47
CA PRO A 183 -5.84 8.97 26.62
C PRO A 183 -5.35 7.55 26.28
N LEU A 184 -4.17 7.46 25.71
CA LEU A 184 -3.52 6.18 25.37
C LEU A 184 -2.01 6.33 25.47
N ILE A 185 -1.36 5.40 26.14
CA ILE A 185 0.08 5.18 26.04
C ILE A 185 0.30 3.72 25.68
N ALA A 186 0.80 3.48 24.47
CA ALA A 186 1.10 2.12 24.01
C ALA A 186 2.52 2.04 23.47
N GLY A 187 3.17 0.90 23.66
CA GLY A 187 4.49 0.66 23.14
C GLY A 187 4.75 -0.83 22.89
N THR A 188 5.62 -1.11 21.94
CA THR A 188 6.04 -2.50 21.65
C THR A 188 7.54 -2.54 21.46
N LEU A 189 8.20 -3.50 22.13
CA LEU A 189 9.59 -3.85 21.92
C LEU A 189 9.65 -5.25 21.32
N THR A 190 10.26 -5.39 20.14
CA THR A 190 10.38 -6.67 19.44
C THR A 190 11.84 -7.00 19.22
N GLY A 191 12.21 -8.24 19.48
CA GLY A 191 13.47 -8.85 19.09
C GLY A 191 13.24 -10.20 18.42
N GLY A 192 14.16 -10.65 17.61
CA GLY A 192 13.97 -11.92 16.90
C GLY A 192 15.21 -12.46 16.21
N THR A 193 14.98 -13.49 15.40
CA THR A 193 16.00 -14.02 14.50
C THR A 193 16.49 -12.92 13.55
N ASP A 194 17.63 -13.17 12.89
CA ASP A 194 18.19 -12.28 11.87
C ASP A 194 18.45 -10.86 12.38
N SER A 195 18.86 -10.78 13.66
CA SER A 195 19.13 -9.51 14.35
C SER A 195 17.95 -8.53 14.37
N ALA A 196 16.73 -9.01 14.20
CA ALA A 196 15.52 -8.19 14.23
C ALA A 196 15.38 -7.45 15.56
N ARG A 197 15.24 -6.13 15.48
CA ARG A 197 15.02 -5.22 16.60
C ARG A 197 14.06 -4.14 16.17
N ARG A 198 12.97 -3.99 16.92
CA ARG A 198 11.97 -2.96 16.66
C ARG A 198 11.45 -2.38 17.96
N ALA A 199 11.25 -1.06 17.96
CA ALA A 199 10.54 -0.36 19.02
C ALA A 199 9.46 0.52 18.38
N THR A 200 8.27 0.53 18.96
CA THR A 200 7.21 1.47 18.57
C THR A 200 6.60 2.12 19.80
N ILE A 201 6.15 3.35 19.66
CA ILE A 201 5.40 4.08 20.68
C ILE A 201 4.20 4.77 20.04
N ASP A 202 3.08 4.82 20.74
CA ASP A 202 1.84 5.51 20.39
C ASP A 202 1.31 6.19 21.64
N VAL A 203 1.38 7.51 21.69
CA VAL A 203 0.90 8.32 22.81
C VAL A 203 -0.17 9.25 22.31
N ASN A 204 -1.34 9.21 22.92
CA ASN A 204 -2.46 10.10 22.66
C ASN A 204 -2.90 10.75 23.97
N GLU A 205 -2.94 12.08 24.01
CA GLU A 205 -3.26 12.82 25.22
C GLU A 205 -4.22 13.98 24.93
N PRO A 206 -5.36 14.06 25.60
CA PRO A 206 -6.22 15.24 25.60
C PRO A 206 -5.49 16.45 26.19
N LEU A 207 -5.58 17.61 25.52
CA LEU A 207 -4.90 18.85 25.92
C LEU A 207 -5.92 19.85 26.50
N THR A 208 -6.44 19.59 27.67
CA THR A 208 -7.46 20.45 28.31
C THR A 208 -7.04 21.90 28.47
N ALA A 209 -5.74 22.18 28.58
CA ALA A 209 -5.18 23.53 28.63
C ALA A 209 -5.38 24.35 27.33
N LEU A 210 -5.60 23.69 26.18
CA LEU A 210 -5.89 24.34 24.88
C LEU A 210 -7.40 24.42 24.59
N GLY A 211 -8.24 24.02 25.55
CA GLY A 211 -9.70 24.02 25.45
C GLY A 211 -10.29 22.61 25.36
N GLU A 212 -11.60 22.51 25.54
CA GLU A 212 -12.32 21.25 25.34
C GLU A 212 -12.21 20.84 23.87
N GLY A 213 -11.95 19.55 23.62
CA GLY A 213 -11.79 19.01 22.27
C GLY A 213 -10.39 19.14 21.65
N ALA A 214 -9.38 19.58 22.44
CA ALA A 214 -8.00 19.53 21.99
C ALA A 214 -7.35 18.20 22.40
N ALA A 215 -6.63 17.57 21.46
CA ALA A 215 -5.86 16.35 21.71
C ALA A 215 -4.62 16.30 20.81
N PHE A 216 -3.58 15.66 21.33
CA PHE A 216 -2.32 15.45 20.63
C PHE A 216 -2.01 13.95 20.58
N ARG A 217 -1.50 13.48 19.43
CA ARG A 217 -1.03 12.10 19.28
C ARG A 217 0.34 12.06 18.63
N VAL A 218 1.20 11.19 19.14
CA VAL A 218 2.52 10.92 18.57
C VAL A 218 2.69 9.44 18.39
N ASN A 219 3.09 9.07 17.18
CA ASN A 219 3.59 7.74 16.87
C ASN A 219 5.06 7.83 16.49
N ALA A 220 5.86 6.89 16.98
CA ALA A 220 7.26 6.77 16.57
C ALA A 220 7.67 5.31 16.46
N MET A 221 8.65 5.04 15.59
CA MET A 221 9.23 3.71 15.44
C MET A 221 10.72 3.79 15.14
N GLY A 222 11.45 2.75 15.58
CA GLY A 222 12.78 2.40 15.12
C GLY A 222 12.81 0.91 14.79
N HIS A 223 13.43 0.56 13.67
CA HIS A 223 13.48 -0.80 13.17
C HIS A 223 14.84 -1.11 12.56
N LYS A 224 15.40 -2.29 12.84
CA LYS A 224 16.57 -2.83 12.19
C LYS A 224 16.46 -4.34 12.07
N THR A 225 16.78 -4.89 10.89
CA THR A 225 16.72 -6.33 10.63
C THR A 225 17.66 -6.73 9.50
N LEU A 226 17.99 -8.00 9.44
CA LEU A 226 18.48 -8.67 8.23
C LEU A 226 17.31 -9.45 7.64
N VAL A 227 17.35 -9.68 6.34
CA VAL A 227 16.41 -10.61 5.69
C VAL A 227 16.87 -12.04 6.00
N THR A 228 15.95 -12.89 6.43
CA THR A 228 16.26 -14.27 6.83
C THR A 228 16.97 -15.05 5.72
N ASP A 229 18.01 -15.77 6.15
CA ASP A 229 18.90 -16.55 5.29
C ASP A 229 19.78 -15.69 4.34
N ARG A 230 19.81 -14.32 4.49
CA ARG A 230 20.63 -13.40 3.68
C ARG A 230 21.47 -12.50 4.56
N SER A 231 22.76 -12.77 4.61
CA SER A 231 23.68 -12.11 5.54
C SER A 231 23.91 -10.62 5.24
N VAL A 232 23.67 -10.18 4.02
CA VAL A 232 23.95 -8.81 3.54
C VAL A 232 22.71 -7.96 3.46
N VAL A 233 21.57 -8.54 3.09
CA VAL A 233 20.32 -7.78 2.88
C VAL A 233 19.77 -7.28 4.22
N ALA A 234 19.79 -5.99 4.43
CA ALA A 234 19.45 -5.34 5.69
C ALA A 234 18.48 -4.19 5.51
N GLY A 235 17.70 -3.92 6.55
CA GLY A 235 16.87 -2.73 6.65
C GLY A 235 17.10 -2.01 7.98
N SER A 236 17.24 -0.68 7.91
CA SER A 236 17.33 0.19 9.08
C SER A 236 16.41 1.40 8.88
N ARG A 237 15.39 1.55 9.70
CA ARG A 237 14.33 2.51 9.49
C ARG A 237 13.95 3.22 10.77
N TYR A 238 13.56 4.48 10.67
CA TYR A 238 12.88 5.20 11.74
C TYR A 238 11.73 6.04 11.20
N GLY A 239 10.71 6.23 12.03
CA GLY A 239 9.54 7.03 11.71
C GLY A 239 9.08 7.86 12.90
N PHE A 240 8.50 9.02 12.61
CA PHE A 240 7.93 9.94 13.60
C PHE A 240 6.71 10.63 13.00
N ALA A 241 5.57 10.54 13.70
CA ALA A 241 4.30 11.05 13.21
C ALA A 241 3.51 11.74 14.36
N PRO A 242 3.77 13.04 14.60
CA PRO A 242 2.98 13.87 15.51
C PRO A 242 1.71 14.38 14.82
N SER A 243 0.64 14.53 15.58
CA SER A 243 -0.60 15.14 15.13
C SER A 243 -1.30 15.89 16.27
N LEU A 244 -1.99 16.96 15.93
CA LEU A 244 -2.76 17.81 16.86
C LEU A 244 -4.16 18.01 16.28
N SER A 245 -5.18 17.73 17.06
CA SER A 245 -6.57 18.07 16.72
C SER A 245 -7.14 19.05 17.72
N LEU A 246 -7.92 20.00 17.22
CA LEU A 246 -8.66 20.98 17.99
C LEU A 246 -10.13 20.90 17.66
N GLY A 247 -10.99 21.08 18.65
CA GLY A 247 -12.45 21.09 18.47
C GLY A 247 -13.06 19.69 18.28
N LEU A 248 -12.40 18.62 18.72
CA LEU A 248 -12.99 17.27 18.72
C LEU A 248 -14.28 17.27 19.53
N GLY A 249 -15.36 16.65 19.01
CA GLY A 249 -16.69 16.68 19.62
C GLY A 249 -17.45 18.00 19.42
N THR A 250 -16.91 18.95 18.63
CA THR A 250 -17.58 20.20 18.28
C THR A 250 -17.86 20.28 16.77
N PRO A 251 -18.73 21.19 16.32
CA PRO A 251 -19.00 21.33 14.89
C PRO A 251 -17.79 21.71 14.04
N THR A 252 -16.77 22.39 14.60
CA THR A 252 -15.55 22.79 13.87
C THR A 252 -14.36 22.03 14.40
N ARG A 253 -13.72 21.26 13.55
CA ARG A 253 -12.55 20.45 13.88
C ARG A 253 -11.37 20.81 12.97
N LEU A 254 -10.22 21.00 13.57
CA LEU A 254 -8.96 21.25 12.89
C LEU A 254 -7.99 20.13 13.23
N THR A 255 -7.30 19.59 12.23
CA THR A 255 -6.24 18.59 12.45
C THR A 255 -4.99 18.99 11.68
N LEU A 256 -3.86 19.02 12.38
CA LEU A 256 -2.52 19.15 11.85
C LEU A 256 -1.82 17.81 12.05
N ALA A 257 -1.27 17.24 11.00
CA ALA A 257 -0.52 15.99 11.07
C ALA A 257 0.77 16.10 10.25
N TYR A 258 1.80 15.46 10.74
CA TYR A 258 3.08 15.35 10.05
C TYR A 258 3.57 13.91 10.13
N LEU A 259 4.14 13.41 9.05
CA LEU A 259 4.81 12.12 8.97
C LEU A 259 6.22 12.33 8.44
N ARG A 260 7.22 11.83 9.17
CA ARG A 260 8.58 11.64 8.68
C ARG A 260 8.95 10.18 8.78
N GLN A 261 9.42 9.60 7.67
CA GLN A 261 9.98 8.26 7.66
C GLN A 261 11.29 8.24 6.86
N TYR A 262 12.33 7.67 7.46
CA TYR A 262 13.61 7.43 6.83
C TYR A 262 13.89 5.93 6.77
N ASN A 263 14.32 5.46 5.60
CA ASN A 263 14.73 4.09 5.37
C ASN A 263 16.15 4.08 4.81
N ASP A 264 16.97 3.18 5.32
CA ASP A 264 18.32 2.86 4.90
C ASP A 264 18.37 1.35 4.73
N ASP A 265 18.13 0.89 3.50
CA ASP A 265 17.95 -0.51 3.18
C ASP A 265 19.04 -0.96 2.18
N ILE A 266 19.49 -2.21 2.27
CA ILE A 266 20.23 -2.90 1.21
C ILE A 266 19.21 -3.67 0.39
N PRO A 267 18.93 -3.24 -0.86
CA PRO A 267 17.89 -3.83 -1.68
C PRO A 267 18.32 -5.19 -2.25
N ASP A 268 17.34 -6.06 -2.46
CA ASP A 268 17.54 -7.38 -3.02
C ASP A 268 16.71 -7.58 -4.29
N TYR A 269 17.36 -7.87 -5.39
CA TYR A 269 16.74 -8.20 -6.67
C TYR A 269 16.59 -9.70 -6.90
N GLY A 270 16.99 -10.53 -5.92
CA GLY A 270 16.77 -11.97 -5.90
C GLY A 270 17.58 -12.75 -6.93
N LEU A 271 16.94 -13.74 -7.53
CA LEU A 271 17.53 -14.78 -8.35
C LEU A 271 17.23 -14.58 -9.83
N PRO A 272 18.18 -14.71 -10.75
CA PRO A 272 17.93 -14.64 -12.18
C PRO A 272 17.21 -15.87 -12.70
N TYR A 273 16.72 -15.80 -13.93
CA TYR A 273 16.22 -16.97 -14.68
C TYR A 273 17.34 -17.62 -15.49
N LEU A 274 17.30 -18.96 -15.55
CA LEU A 274 18.01 -19.74 -16.57
C LEU A 274 16.97 -20.44 -17.44
N GLY A 275 16.82 -19.99 -18.68
CA GLY A 275 15.72 -20.40 -19.54
C GLY A 275 14.35 -19.96 -19.00
N SER A 276 13.46 -20.92 -18.74
CA SER A 276 12.06 -20.68 -18.34
C SER A 276 11.81 -20.70 -16.83
N ARG A 277 12.82 -20.97 -16.00
CA ARG A 277 12.69 -21.11 -14.55
C ARG A 277 13.73 -20.29 -13.80
N PRO A 278 13.42 -19.81 -12.59
CA PRO A 278 14.44 -19.25 -11.71
C PRO A 278 15.53 -20.30 -11.43
N VAL A 279 16.76 -19.86 -11.31
CA VAL A 279 17.88 -20.74 -10.94
C VAL A 279 17.60 -21.44 -9.61
N GLN A 280 17.93 -22.72 -9.52
CA GLN A 280 17.72 -23.54 -8.33
C GLN A 280 18.97 -23.49 -7.45
N VAL A 281 19.06 -22.46 -6.63
CA VAL A 281 20.20 -22.19 -5.72
C VAL A 281 19.68 -21.91 -4.31
N SER A 282 20.58 -21.68 -3.37
CA SER A 282 20.22 -21.25 -2.01
C SER A 282 19.38 -19.95 -2.06
N ARG A 283 18.36 -19.85 -1.19
CA ARG A 283 17.64 -18.58 -1.01
C ARG A 283 18.55 -17.48 -0.44
N GLY A 284 19.66 -17.89 0.19
CA GLY A 284 20.68 -16.99 0.72
C GLY A 284 21.53 -16.31 -0.34
N ASN A 285 21.54 -16.79 -1.59
CA ASN A 285 22.37 -16.19 -2.62
C ASN A 285 21.98 -14.74 -2.88
N TYR A 286 22.95 -13.86 -2.71
CA TYR A 286 22.82 -12.42 -3.00
C TYR A 286 23.80 -12.04 -4.11
N TYR A 287 23.30 -11.45 -5.18
CA TYR A 287 24.10 -11.11 -6.37
C TYR A 287 24.50 -9.64 -6.43
N GLY A 288 24.00 -8.82 -5.52
CA GLY A 288 24.40 -7.41 -5.38
C GLY A 288 25.79 -7.23 -4.77
N PHE A 289 26.07 -6.01 -4.40
CA PHE A 289 27.27 -5.64 -3.67
C PHE A 289 26.92 -5.31 -2.22
N ARG A 290 27.81 -5.60 -1.28
CA ARG A 290 27.55 -5.39 0.16
C ARG A 290 27.30 -3.91 0.53
N ASP A 291 27.73 -3.00 -0.34
CA ASP A 291 27.57 -1.56 -0.24
C ASP A 291 26.50 -1.01 -1.22
N ASP A 292 25.67 -1.87 -1.79
CA ASP A 292 24.42 -1.46 -2.42
C ASP A 292 23.51 -0.82 -1.38
N PHE A 293 22.74 0.17 -1.77
CA PHE A 293 21.92 0.96 -0.82
C PHE A 293 20.66 1.51 -1.44
N MET A 294 19.67 1.76 -0.58
CA MET A 294 18.48 2.49 -0.87
C MET A 294 18.15 3.40 0.32
N HIS A 295 18.44 4.69 0.18
CA HIS A 295 18.05 5.69 1.16
C HIS A 295 16.79 6.38 0.70
N THR A 296 15.75 6.36 1.52
CA THR A 296 14.53 7.14 1.25
C THR A 296 14.18 8.01 2.46
N LEU A 297 13.73 9.23 2.17
CA LEU A 297 13.22 10.15 3.17
C LEU A 297 11.87 10.66 2.69
N THR A 298 10.85 10.42 3.48
CA THR A 298 9.47 10.83 3.25
C THR A 298 9.07 11.84 4.32
N ASP A 299 8.60 13.01 3.89
CA ASP A 299 8.04 14.06 4.73
C ASP A 299 6.65 14.40 4.18
N VAL A 300 5.60 14.25 5.02
CA VAL A 300 4.20 14.55 4.66
C VAL A 300 3.60 15.45 5.73
N ALA A 301 3.16 16.64 5.36
CA ALA A 301 2.42 17.55 6.21
C ALA A 301 0.98 17.66 5.72
N THR A 302 0.02 17.46 6.61
CA THR A 302 -1.43 17.49 6.30
C THR A 302 -2.12 18.48 7.22
N PHE A 303 -2.95 19.33 6.64
CA PHE A 303 -3.87 20.24 7.33
C PHE A 303 -5.30 19.88 6.92
N LYS A 304 -6.16 19.59 7.89
CA LYS A 304 -7.55 19.22 7.67
C LYS A 304 -8.46 20.12 8.48
N VAL A 305 -9.50 20.62 7.85
CA VAL A 305 -10.58 21.40 8.45
C VAL A 305 -11.88 20.70 8.17
N GLU A 306 -12.70 20.53 9.19
CA GLU A 306 -14.05 19.98 9.09
C GLU A 306 -15.02 20.93 9.81
N HIS A 307 -16.18 21.19 9.20
CA HIS A 307 -17.23 21.99 9.83
C HIS A 307 -18.61 21.43 9.51
N ASP A 308 -19.38 21.19 10.55
CA ASP A 308 -20.78 20.77 10.48
C ASP A 308 -21.66 22.00 10.68
N PHE A 309 -22.21 22.54 9.57
CA PHE A 309 -23.18 23.64 9.64
C PHE A 309 -24.50 23.20 10.29
N SER A 310 -24.84 21.93 10.11
CA SER A 310 -25.99 21.25 10.69
C SER A 310 -25.81 19.72 10.55
N ASN A 311 -26.74 18.93 11.08
CA ASN A 311 -26.75 17.48 10.83
C ASN A 311 -26.95 17.12 9.34
N ALA A 312 -27.45 18.08 8.55
CA ALA A 312 -27.69 17.89 7.12
C ALA A 312 -26.53 18.35 6.24
N LEU A 313 -25.73 19.32 6.67
CA LEU A 313 -24.71 19.96 5.84
C LEU A 313 -23.37 20.02 6.55
N SER A 314 -22.36 19.42 5.95
CA SER A 314 -20.96 19.48 6.41
C SER A 314 -20.00 19.78 5.26
N ILE A 315 -18.86 20.38 5.59
CA ILE A 315 -17.75 20.65 4.68
C ILE A 315 -16.46 20.10 5.25
N GLN A 316 -15.64 19.58 4.40
CA GLN A 316 -14.27 19.14 4.73
C GLN A 316 -13.30 19.67 3.70
N ASN A 317 -12.18 20.22 4.16
CA ASN A 317 -11.02 20.54 3.32
C ASN A 317 -9.78 19.86 3.87
N THR A 318 -8.98 19.28 2.98
CA THR A 318 -7.70 18.65 3.32
C THR A 318 -6.62 19.17 2.36
N ALA A 319 -5.65 19.89 2.90
CA ALA A 319 -4.46 20.34 2.19
C ALA A 319 -3.25 19.51 2.62
N ARG A 320 -2.45 19.06 1.66
CA ARG A 320 -1.26 18.23 1.89
C ARG A 320 -0.07 18.73 1.11
N TYR A 321 1.06 18.85 1.79
CA TYR A 321 2.37 18.93 1.15
C TYR A 321 3.16 17.67 1.46
N ALA A 322 3.73 17.05 0.43
CA ALA A 322 4.58 15.89 0.59
C ALA A 322 5.89 16.07 -0.19
N ARG A 323 6.97 15.55 0.38
CA ARG A 323 8.29 15.50 -0.24
C ARG A 323 8.88 14.12 -0.04
N TYR A 324 9.35 13.53 -1.14
CA TYR A 324 9.96 12.22 -1.21
C TYR A 324 11.36 12.37 -1.78
N SER A 325 12.36 11.91 -1.04
CA SER A 325 13.76 11.93 -1.44
C SER A 325 14.24 10.49 -1.51
N ARG A 326 14.93 10.15 -2.59
CA ARG A 326 15.48 8.82 -2.80
C ARG A 326 16.89 8.92 -3.38
N ASP A 327 17.82 8.11 -2.84
CA ASP A 327 19.18 7.93 -3.33
C ASP A 327 19.49 6.43 -3.30
N PHE A 328 19.94 5.86 -4.41
CA PHE A 328 20.02 4.41 -4.50
C PHE A 328 21.12 3.93 -5.45
N ARG A 329 21.64 2.78 -5.13
CA ARG A 329 22.36 1.85 -6.02
C ARG A 329 21.96 0.44 -5.68
N PHE A 330 21.53 -0.30 -6.67
CA PHE A 330 21.19 -1.71 -6.54
C PHE A 330 21.55 -2.48 -7.81
N THR A 331 21.74 -3.77 -7.64
CA THR A 331 22.23 -4.67 -8.67
C THR A 331 21.17 -5.65 -9.09
N GLU A 332 20.83 -5.65 -10.38
CA GLU A 332 19.94 -6.63 -11.00
C GLU A 332 20.76 -7.77 -11.62
N PRO A 333 20.59 -9.04 -11.16
CA PRO A 333 21.27 -10.17 -11.76
C PRO A 333 20.55 -10.65 -13.00
N LEU A 334 21.30 -10.80 -14.13
CA LEU A 334 20.77 -11.26 -15.40
C LEU A 334 21.63 -12.39 -15.97
N VAL A 335 21.00 -13.49 -16.39
CA VAL A 335 21.63 -14.51 -17.21
C VAL A 335 21.26 -14.28 -18.66
N GLY A 336 22.26 -14.24 -19.54
CA GLY A 336 22.05 -13.98 -20.96
C GLY A 336 21.08 -14.98 -21.62
N PRO A 337 20.21 -14.53 -22.54
CA PRO A 337 19.21 -15.40 -23.17
C PRO A 337 19.82 -16.49 -24.05
N THR A 338 21.08 -16.37 -24.42
CA THR A 338 21.84 -17.35 -25.22
C THR A 338 22.42 -18.47 -24.38
N VAL A 339 22.38 -18.39 -23.04
CA VAL A 339 22.87 -19.46 -22.15
C VAL A 339 21.83 -20.60 -22.15
N PRO A 340 22.18 -21.81 -22.62
CA PRO A 340 21.25 -22.93 -22.65
C PRO A 340 20.76 -23.30 -21.24
N ALA A 341 19.48 -23.63 -21.11
CA ALA A 341 18.91 -24.05 -19.82
C ALA A 341 19.54 -25.36 -19.27
N SER A 342 20.25 -26.13 -20.11
CA SER A 342 20.97 -27.33 -19.73
C SER A 342 22.39 -27.03 -19.22
N THR A 343 22.84 -25.79 -19.25
CA THR A 343 24.19 -25.44 -18.76
C THR A 343 24.30 -25.72 -17.26
N PRO A 344 25.32 -26.46 -16.79
CA PRO A 344 25.54 -26.69 -15.37
C PRO A 344 25.69 -25.35 -14.63
N LEU A 345 25.03 -25.18 -13.48
CA LEU A 345 25.07 -23.92 -12.71
C LEU A 345 26.47 -23.48 -12.31
N THR A 346 27.42 -24.42 -12.19
CA THR A 346 28.84 -24.14 -11.94
C THR A 346 29.53 -23.37 -13.08
N ALA A 347 28.98 -23.42 -14.29
CA ALA A 347 29.48 -22.71 -15.48
C ALA A 347 28.65 -21.48 -15.84
N VAL A 348 27.57 -21.18 -15.10
CA VAL A 348 26.70 -20.02 -15.38
C VAL A 348 27.16 -18.82 -14.57
N THR A 349 27.30 -17.69 -15.26
CA THR A 349 27.53 -16.40 -14.63
C THR A 349 26.33 -15.45 -14.90
N ALA A 350 25.98 -14.65 -13.91
CA ALA A 350 25.04 -13.56 -14.04
C ALA A 350 25.80 -12.25 -14.27
N THR A 351 25.39 -11.48 -15.27
CA THR A 351 25.80 -10.09 -15.37
C THR A 351 25.12 -9.30 -14.24
N ARG A 352 25.85 -8.34 -13.69
CA ARG A 352 25.34 -7.42 -12.66
C ARG A 352 25.00 -6.10 -13.34
N ASN A 353 23.71 -5.87 -13.57
CA ASN A 353 23.21 -4.63 -14.13
C ASN A 353 23.07 -3.61 -13.02
N ASP A 354 23.96 -2.61 -13.00
CA ASP A 354 23.89 -1.51 -12.05
C ASP A 354 22.71 -0.59 -12.36
N ASN A 355 21.95 -0.27 -11.33
CA ASN A 355 20.90 0.72 -11.34
C ASN A 355 21.17 1.69 -10.19
N SER A 356 21.66 2.87 -10.53
CA SER A 356 21.99 3.92 -9.57
C SER A 356 21.36 5.24 -9.95
N GLY A 357 21.04 6.07 -8.96
CA GLY A 357 20.42 7.35 -9.19
C GLY A 357 19.82 7.96 -7.94
N ARG A 358 19.22 9.13 -8.14
CA ARG A 358 18.56 9.88 -7.08
C ARG A 358 17.32 10.59 -7.62
N SER A 359 16.36 10.87 -6.74
CA SER A 359 15.18 11.66 -7.05
C SER A 359 14.76 12.49 -5.85
N VAL A 360 14.23 13.67 -6.11
CA VAL A 360 13.48 14.46 -5.14
C VAL A 360 12.15 14.83 -5.79
N ASP A 361 11.09 14.26 -5.23
CA ASP A 361 9.75 14.45 -5.72
C ASP A 361 8.94 15.23 -4.67
N SER A 362 7.98 16.04 -5.09
CA SER A 362 7.13 16.81 -4.18
C SER A 362 5.72 16.98 -4.73
N MET A 363 4.79 17.14 -3.83
CA MET A 363 3.38 17.33 -4.14
C MET A 363 2.77 18.39 -3.22
N LEU A 364 1.97 19.27 -3.80
CA LEU A 364 1.00 20.10 -3.07
C LEU A 364 -0.38 19.73 -3.58
N TRP A 365 -1.26 19.26 -2.70
CA TRP A 365 -2.60 18.79 -3.04
C TRP A 365 -3.64 19.41 -2.11
N ASP A 366 -4.81 19.72 -2.66
CA ASP A 366 -5.97 20.19 -1.92
C ASP A 366 -7.22 19.43 -2.35
N GLN A 367 -8.04 19.05 -1.38
CA GLN A 367 -9.31 18.38 -1.58
C GLN A 367 -10.39 19.06 -0.74
N LEU A 368 -11.39 19.58 -1.41
CA LEU A 368 -12.59 20.16 -0.79
C LEU A 368 -13.79 19.29 -1.08
N SER A 369 -14.56 18.93 -0.06
CA SER A 369 -15.81 18.18 -0.19
C SER A 369 -16.92 18.78 0.67
N LEU A 370 -18.14 18.76 0.15
CA LEU A 370 -19.38 19.15 0.79
C LEU A 370 -20.30 17.92 0.85
N THR A 371 -20.77 17.56 2.03
CA THR A 371 -21.77 16.50 2.21
C THR A 371 -23.11 17.12 2.57
N TYR A 372 -24.15 16.79 1.81
CA TYR A 372 -25.51 17.28 2.05
C TYR A 372 -26.49 16.10 2.13
N ARG A 373 -27.16 15.99 3.29
CA ARG A 373 -28.22 15.01 3.57
C ARG A 373 -29.56 15.71 3.46
N TRP A 374 -30.42 15.20 2.59
CA TRP A 374 -31.72 15.82 2.34
C TRP A 374 -32.77 14.77 1.96
N SER A 375 -34.05 15.11 2.15
CA SER A 375 -35.13 14.19 1.85
C SER A 375 -36.20 14.91 1.03
N THR A 376 -36.76 14.21 0.05
CA THR A 376 -37.84 14.70 -0.78
C THR A 376 -38.74 13.55 -1.25
N GLY A 377 -40.06 13.67 -1.15
CA GLY A 377 -41.03 12.71 -1.72
C GLY A 377 -40.84 11.25 -1.25
N GLY A 378 -40.29 11.01 -0.05
CA GLY A 378 -40.01 9.67 0.47
C GLY A 378 -38.67 9.09 0.07
N PHE A 379 -37.79 9.88 -0.58
CA PHE A 379 -36.40 9.57 -0.88
C PHE A 379 -35.49 10.27 0.13
N GLU A 380 -34.53 9.53 0.67
CA GLU A 380 -33.42 10.08 1.47
C GLU A 380 -32.18 10.11 0.63
N ASN A 381 -31.49 11.25 0.58
CA ASN A 381 -30.34 11.45 -0.26
C ASN A 381 -29.12 11.85 0.58
N ILE A 382 -27.96 11.31 0.20
CA ILE A 382 -26.66 11.73 0.69
C ILE A 382 -25.85 12.14 -0.53
N THR A 383 -25.74 13.44 -0.75
CA THR A 383 -24.97 14.01 -1.86
C THR A 383 -23.62 14.48 -1.35
N VAL A 384 -22.54 13.98 -1.95
CA VAL A 384 -21.18 14.47 -1.73
C VAL A 384 -20.69 15.11 -3.01
N ALA A 385 -20.38 16.40 -2.96
CA ALA A 385 -19.83 17.14 -4.09
C ALA A 385 -18.49 17.76 -3.68
N GLY A 386 -17.55 17.81 -4.59
CA GLY A 386 -16.25 18.36 -4.26
C GLY A 386 -15.38 18.64 -5.48
N ILE A 387 -14.20 19.13 -5.18
CA ILE A 387 -13.13 19.36 -6.12
C ILE A 387 -11.81 18.99 -5.43
N ASP A 388 -10.97 18.27 -6.13
CA ASP A 388 -9.60 18.06 -5.71
C ASP A 388 -8.62 18.40 -6.83
N GLY A 389 -7.37 18.60 -6.44
CA GLY A 389 -6.33 18.87 -7.41
C GLY A 389 -5.04 19.28 -6.75
N GLY A 390 -4.01 19.41 -7.56
CA GLY A 390 -2.72 19.78 -7.04
C GLY A 390 -1.64 19.86 -8.10
N HIS A 391 -0.44 20.10 -7.59
CA HIS A 391 0.79 20.25 -8.34
C HIS A 391 1.81 19.21 -7.89
N GLU A 392 2.34 18.45 -8.82
CA GLU A 392 3.34 17.42 -8.62
C GLU A 392 4.64 17.81 -9.33
N ARG A 393 5.77 17.53 -8.72
CA ARG A 393 7.11 17.68 -9.32
C ARG A 393 7.93 16.43 -9.08
N ALA A 394 8.67 16.01 -10.10
CA ALA A 394 9.65 14.95 -9.99
C ALA A 394 10.94 15.33 -10.74
N ALA A 395 12.09 15.02 -10.13
CA ALA A 395 13.39 15.35 -10.70
C ALA A 395 14.37 14.16 -10.57
N PRO A 396 14.08 13.00 -11.20
CA PRO A 396 14.98 11.85 -11.15
C PRO A 396 16.22 12.05 -12.01
N GLU A 397 17.35 11.66 -11.45
CA GLU A 397 18.64 11.53 -12.12
C GLU A 397 19.09 10.07 -12.05
N PHE A 398 19.58 9.53 -13.15
CA PHE A 398 20.09 8.17 -13.20
C PHE A 398 21.48 8.13 -13.80
N ASP A 399 22.28 7.23 -13.23
CA ASP A 399 23.61 6.93 -13.67
C ASP A 399 23.63 5.60 -14.42
N ASN A 400 24.70 5.37 -15.16
CA ASN A 400 25.02 4.13 -15.81
C ASN A 400 26.46 3.77 -15.51
N SER A 401 26.71 2.50 -15.18
CA SER A 401 28.05 1.99 -14.93
C SER A 401 28.47 0.99 -15.98
N SER A 402 29.75 0.96 -16.28
CA SER A 402 30.36 -0.01 -17.17
C SER A 402 31.48 -0.77 -16.49
N GLY A 403 31.76 -2.00 -16.95
CA GLY A 403 32.80 -2.83 -16.36
C GLY A 403 32.46 -3.37 -14.97
N VAL A 404 31.19 -3.45 -14.63
CA VAL A 404 30.72 -4.09 -13.40
C VAL A 404 31.01 -5.58 -13.47
N PRO A 405 31.71 -6.21 -12.48
CA PRO A 405 32.10 -7.61 -12.56
C PRO A 405 30.89 -8.54 -12.49
N ALA A 406 30.85 -9.55 -13.35
CA ALA A 406 29.83 -10.60 -13.29
C ALA A 406 29.98 -11.47 -12.03
N SER A 407 28.94 -12.23 -11.69
CA SER A 407 28.90 -13.12 -10.53
C SER A 407 28.66 -14.57 -10.94
N PRO A 408 29.33 -15.56 -10.34
CA PRO A 408 28.91 -16.95 -10.43
C PRO A 408 27.49 -17.10 -9.93
N VAL A 409 26.65 -17.88 -10.64
CA VAL A 409 25.24 -18.08 -10.24
C VAL A 409 25.11 -19.01 -9.04
N LEU A 410 25.95 -20.06 -8.98
CA LEU A 410 25.85 -21.07 -7.93
C LEU A 410 26.34 -20.57 -6.57
N ASP A 411 27.44 -19.83 -6.54
CA ASP A 411 28.11 -19.38 -5.31
C ASP A 411 28.60 -17.92 -5.51
N PRO A 412 27.71 -16.93 -5.40
CA PRO A 412 28.10 -15.54 -5.52
C PRO A 412 28.92 -15.08 -4.31
N ASN A 413 29.92 -14.25 -4.55
CA ASN A 413 30.63 -13.58 -3.45
C ASN A 413 29.77 -12.33 -3.03
N GLU A 414 29.03 -12.46 -1.97
CA GLU A 414 28.17 -11.44 -1.39
C GLU A 414 28.93 -10.35 -0.59
N ASN A 415 30.21 -10.54 -0.33
CA ASN A 415 31.07 -9.59 0.40
C ASN A 415 31.83 -8.62 -0.50
N LEU A 416 31.59 -8.65 -1.81
CA LEU A 416 32.20 -7.69 -2.72
C LEU A 416 31.64 -6.29 -2.53
N GLU A 417 32.52 -5.30 -2.57
CA GLU A 417 32.13 -3.90 -2.73
C GLU A 417 31.94 -3.58 -4.21
N PHE A 418 31.05 -2.60 -4.47
CA PHE A 418 30.78 -2.16 -5.82
C PHE A 418 32.07 -1.67 -6.51
N SER A 419 32.25 -2.12 -7.73
CA SER A 419 33.31 -1.63 -8.59
C SER A 419 32.81 -1.54 -10.03
N ALA A 420 33.20 -0.47 -10.69
CA ALA A 420 32.93 -0.25 -12.09
C ALA A 420 34.13 0.43 -12.75
N THR A 421 34.33 0.21 -14.05
CA THR A 421 35.37 0.92 -14.80
C THR A 421 35.06 2.40 -14.91
N SER A 422 33.79 2.73 -15.05
CA SER A 422 33.30 4.11 -15.07
C SER A 422 31.83 4.17 -14.67
N THR A 423 31.44 5.27 -14.02
CA THR A 423 30.05 5.65 -13.73
C THR A 423 29.82 7.06 -14.26
N PHE A 424 28.73 7.27 -14.96
CA PHE A 424 28.42 8.55 -15.60
C PHE A 424 26.90 8.75 -15.69
N PRO A 425 26.41 10.02 -15.71
CA PRO A 425 25.02 10.31 -15.88
C PRO A 425 24.46 9.67 -17.15
N ARG A 426 23.29 9.07 -17.04
CA ARG A 426 22.55 8.46 -18.14
C ARG A 426 21.45 9.37 -18.63
N TYR A 427 20.62 9.86 -17.71
CA TYR A 427 19.61 10.87 -17.98
C TYR A 427 19.24 11.65 -16.71
N LYS A 428 18.76 12.87 -16.96
CA LYS A 428 18.16 13.76 -15.98
C LYS A 428 16.81 14.17 -16.48
N THR A 429 15.81 13.97 -15.67
CA THR A 429 14.42 14.28 -15.99
C THR A 429 13.93 15.41 -15.08
N HIS A 430 13.12 16.27 -15.62
CA HIS A 430 12.33 17.25 -14.87
C HIS A 430 10.88 17.15 -15.31
N LEU A 431 10.00 16.94 -14.38
CA LEU A 431 8.57 16.77 -14.63
C LEU A 431 7.77 17.67 -13.70
N THR A 432 6.75 18.30 -14.25
CA THR A 432 5.66 18.92 -13.48
C THR A 432 4.33 18.43 -13.99
N ALA A 433 3.41 18.14 -13.08
CA ALA A 433 2.05 17.75 -13.41
C ALA A 433 1.05 18.58 -12.60
N ASN A 434 -0.04 18.98 -13.24
CA ASN A 434 -1.15 19.70 -12.62
C ASN A 434 -2.44 18.91 -12.85
N SER A 435 -3.23 18.75 -11.79
CA SER A 435 -4.52 18.06 -11.83
C SER A 435 -5.59 18.91 -11.18
N VAL A 436 -6.78 18.93 -11.79
CA VAL A 436 -8.01 19.51 -11.21
C VAL A 436 -9.17 18.58 -11.54
N ALA A 437 -9.95 18.22 -10.53
CA ALA A 437 -11.01 17.23 -10.70
C ALA A 437 -12.25 17.53 -9.83
N PRO A 438 -13.28 18.17 -10.38
CA PRO A 438 -14.59 18.22 -9.76
C PRO A 438 -15.27 16.84 -9.78
N PHE A 439 -16.00 16.53 -8.71
CA PHE A 439 -16.77 15.28 -8.58
C PHE A 439 -18.09 15.49 -7.85
N VAL A 440 -19.03 14.58 -8.09
CA VAL A 440 -20.29 14.46 -7.35
C VAL A 440 -20.68 13.00 -7.21
N ILE A 441 -21.11 12.61 -6.03
CA ILE A 441 -21.63 11.28 -5.70
C ILE A 441 -22.95 11.51 -4.99
N ASP A 442 -24.02 10.85 -5.45
CA ASP A 442 -25.31 10.89 -4.79
C ASP A 442 -25.76 9.46 -4.47
N THR A 443 -26.13 9.23 -3.22
CA THR A 443 -26.69 7.98 -2.74
C THR A 443 -28.11 8.21 -2.31
N VAL A 444 -29.05 7.57 -3.00
CA VAL A 444 -30.50 7.70 -2.83
C VAL A 444 -31.03 6.44 -2.16
N LYS A 445 -31.65 6.58 -0.99
CA LYS A 445 -32.41 5.53 -0.33
C LYS A 445 -33.88 5.69 -0.68
N PHE A 446 -34.51 4.62 -1.15
CA PHE A 446 -35.91 4.61 -1.52
C PHE A 446 -36.64 3.39 -0.96
N GLY A 447 -37.64 3.68 -0.13
CA GLY A 447 -38.21 2.66 0.74
C GLY A 447 -37.18 2.13 1.77
N ALA A 448 -37.55 1.10 2.51
CA ALA A 448 -36.72 0.54 3.58
C ALA A 448 -35.58 -0.36 3.10
N ARG A 449 -35.52 -0.69 1.80
CA ARG A 449 -34.68 -1.82 1.32
C ARG A 449 -33.82 -1.49 0.10
N TRP A 450 -34.02 -0.38 -0.57
CA TRP A 450 -33.32 -0.06 -1.79
C TRP A 450 -32.44 1.15 -1.65
N GLU A 451 -31.27 1.07 -2.23
CA GLU A 451 -30.31 2.16 -2.29
C GLU A 451 -29.67 2.19 -3.67
N ALA A 452 -29.60 3.36 -4.29
CA ALA A 452 -28.91 3.58 -5.55
C ALA A 452 -27.83 4.63 -5.37
N THR A 453 -26.64 4.36 -5.90
CA THR A 453 -25.54 5.33 -5.90
C THR A 453 -25.17 5.67 -7.34
N ILE A 454 -25.05 6.97 -7.63
CA ILE A 454 -24.55 7.50 -8.89
C ILE A 454 -23.39 8.44 -8.58
N GLY A 455 -22.28 8.30 -9.31
CA GLY A 455 -21.13 9.16 -9.15
C GLY A 455 -20.56 9.58 -10.49
N LEU A 456 -20.11 10.84 -10.57
CA LEU A 456 -19.47 11.45 -11.73
C LEU A 456 -18.22 12.20 -11.28
N ARG A 457 -17.15 12.10 -12.05
CA ARG A 457 -15.92 12.88 -11.89
C ARG A 457 -15.37 13.25 -13.25
N TYR A 458 -14.92 14.47 -13.36
CA TYR A 458 -14.16 14.93 -14.52
C TYR A 458 -12.77 15.35 -14.07
N GLU A 459 -11.74 14.88 -14.74
CA GLU A 459 -10.35 15.20 -14.40
C GLU A 459 -9.63 15.80 -15.59
N HIS A 460 -8.99 16.95 -15.36
CA HIS A 460 -8.06 17.60 -16.24
C HIS A 460 -6.66 17.39 -15.69
N PHE A 461 -5.80 16.68 -16.43
CA PHE A 461 -4.45 16.33 -16.04
C PHE A 461 -3.48 16.83 -17.12
N ALA A 462 -2.59 17.77 -16.74
CA ALA A 462 -1.62 18.38 -17.65
C ALA A 462 -0.20 18.13 -17.15
N VAL A 463 0.69 17.73 -18.04
CA VAL A 463 2.09 17.38 -17.75
C VAL A 463 3.03 18.16 -18.66
N ASP A 464 4.09 18.73 -18.07
CA ASP A 464 5.30 19.21 -18.75
C ASP A 464 6.48 18.32 -18.33
N TYR A 465 7.06 17.65 -19.32
CA TYR A 465 8.16 16.72 -19.15
C TYR A 465 9.36 17.15 -19.98
N ARG A 466 10.54 17.16 -19.34
CA ARG A 466 11.82 17.45 -19.99
C ARG A 466 12.85 16.42 -19.58
N ASP A 467 13.51 15.84 -20.56
CA ASP A 467 14.53 14.81 -20.37
C ASP A 467 15.81 15.14 -21.10
N SER A 468 16.95 14.95 -20.46
CA SER A 468 18.27 15.09 -21.05
C SER A 468 18.99 13.75 -20.97
N ASN A 469 19.23 13.15 -22.13
CA ASN A 469 19.95 11.90 -22.29
C ASN A 469 21.43 12.16 -22.52
N PHE A 470 22.29 11.45 -21.79
CA PHE A 470 23.74 11.59 -21.88
C PHE A 470 24.35 10.46 -22.71
N SER A 471 25.52 10.75 -23.30
CA SER A 471 26.29 9.79 -24.05
C SER A 471 26.79 8.65 -23.15
N THR A 472 26.65 7.41 -23.62
CA THR A 472 27.24 6.24 -22.97
C THR A 472 28.74 6.07 -23.28
N LYS A 473 29.29 6.90 -24.18
CA LYS A 473 30.69 6.84 -24.60
C LYS A 473 31.50 8.06 -24.20
N LEU A 474 30.85 9.21 -24.05
CA LEU A 474 31.48 10.49 -23.74
C LEU A 474 30.82 11.07 -22.49
N PRO A 475 31.42 10.93 -21.29
CA PRO A 475 30.85 11.42 -20.04
C PRO A 475 30.49 12.90 -20.09
N GLY A 476 29.28 13.25 -19.60
CA GLY A 476 28.80 14.61 -19.53
C GLY A 476 28.30 15.23 -20.85
N VAL A 477 28.38 14.50 -21.95
CA VAL A 477 27.88 14.99 -23.26
C VAL A 477 26.40 14.63 -23.39
N ILE A 478 25.53 15.64 -23.53
CA ILE A 478 24.10 15.46 -23.84
C ILE A 478 23.97 15.05 -25.30
N THR A 479 23.33 13.91 -25.55
CA THR A 479 23.09 13.38 -26.89
C THR A 479 21.71 13.68 -27.41
N ARG A 480 20.73 13.89 -26.50
CA ARG A 480 19.35 14.18 -26.83
C ARG A 480 18.67 14.91 -25.70
N THR A 481 17.86 15.88 -26.02
CA THR A 481 16.93 16.54 -25.10
C THR A 481 15.51 16.37 -25.65
N ASP A 482 14.60 15.92 -24.79
CA ASP A 482 13.19 15.74 -25.12
C ASP A 482 12.34 16.67 -24.27
N ALA A 483 11.30 17.25 -24.85
CA ALA A 483 10.28 18.03 -24.15
C ALA A 483 8.90 17.61 -24.63
N ILE A 484 7.99 17.41 -23.68
CA ILE A 484 6.61 17.01 -23.96
C ILE A 484 5.68 17.82 -23.06
N GLU A 485 4.71 18.44 -23.69
CA GLU A 485 3.53 18.94 -23.00
C GLU A 485 2.35 18.06 -23.44
N HIS A 486 1.63 17.51 -22.50
CA HIS A 486 0.47 16.65 -22.75
C HIS A 486 -0.65 16.94 -21.78
N THR A 487 -1.89 16.85 -22.26
CA THR A 487 -3.08 17.07 -21.42
C THR A 487 -4.11 16.01 -21.69
N ASP A 488 -4.50 15.31 -20.65
CA ASP A 488 -5.59 14.34 -20.66
C ASP A 488 -6.86 14.93 -20.02
N LYS A 489 -8.00 14.62 -20.63
CA LYS A 489 -9.34 14.98 -20.11
C LYS A 489 -10.13 13.70 -19.94
N MET A 490 -10.45 13.36 -18.70
CA MET A 490 -11.01 12.06 -18.33
C MET A 490 -12.31 12.22 -17.60
N GLY A 491 -13.34 11.47 -18.02
CA GLY A 491 -14.64 11.43 -17.34
C GLY A 491 -14.90 10.06 -16.74
N SER A 492 -14.83 9.93 -15.42
CA SER A 492 -15.15 8.69 -14.70
C SER A 492 -16.60 8.72 -14.20
N TYR A 493 -17.25 7.56 -14.21
CA TYR A 493 -18.60 7.40 -13.72
C TYR A 493 -18.78 6.08 -12.99
N ARG A 494 -19.70 6.08 -12.01
CA ARG A 494 -20.07 4.95 -11.19
C ARG A 494 -21.58 4.89 -11.08
N GLY A 495 -22.13 3.68 -11.12
CA GLY A 495 -23.53 3.39 -10.82
C GLY A 495 -23.63 2.14 -9.98
N ALA A 496 -24.48 2.14 -8.96
CA ALA A 496 -24.75 0.95 -8.16
C ALA A 496 -26.20 0.90 -7.71
N LEU A 497 -26.72 -0.31 -7.56
CA LEU A 497 -28.03 -0.60 -6.99
C LEU A 497 -27.86 -1.65 -5.91
N SER A 498 -28.28 -1.35 -4.70
CA SER A 498 -28.23 -2.24 -3.55
C SER A 498 -29.65 -2.57 -3.07
N TYR A 499 -29.86 -3.84 -2.72
CA TYR A 499 -31.06 -4.34 -2.07
C TYR A 499 -30.71 -4.88 -0.69
N LYS A 500 -31.42 -4.46 0.33
CA LYS A 500 -31.26 -4.88 1.73
C LYS A 500 -32.37 -5.88 2.10
N PRO A 501 -32.14 -7.19 1.97
CA PRO A 501 -33.11 -8.19 2.41
C PRO A 501 -33.32 -8.18 3.92
N ALA A 502 -32.29 -7.78 4.68
CA ALA A 502 -32.30 -7.57 6.12
C ALA A 502 -31.46 -6.34 6.50
N ALA A 503 -31.62 -5.82 7.70
CA ALA A 503 -30.87 -4.65 8.18
C ALA A 503 -29.35 -4.89 8.21
N ASN A 504 -28.92 -6.13 8.42
CA ASN A 504 -27.54 -6.56 8.48
C ASN A 504 -27.02 -7.24 7.21
N GLY A 505 -27.71 -7.10 6.08
CA GLY A 505 -27.32 -7.71 4.81
C GLY A 505 -27.63 -6.86 3.60
N SER A 506 -26.74 -6.87 2.61
CA SER A 506 -26.92 -6.20 1.33
C SER A 506 -26.52 -7.11 0.17
N VAL A 507 -27.27 -6.99 -0.95
CA VAL A 507 -26.91 -7.55 -2.25
C VAL A 507 -26.84 -6.39 -3.22
N TYR A 508 -25.78 -6.27 -4.00
CA TYR A 508 -25.58 -5.12 -4.87
C TYR A 508 -25.11 -5.53 -6.26
N LEU A 509 -25.48 -4.68 -7.23
CA LEU A 509 -24.91 -4.66 -8.57
C LEU A 509 -24.21 -3.30 -8.74
N ALA A 510 -22.94 -3.32 -9.15
CA ALA A 510 -22.15 -2.14 -9.34
C ALA A 510 -21.45 -2.12 -10.71
N PHE A 511 -21.33 -0.91 -11.25
CA PHE A 511 -20.57 -0.58 -12.43
C PHE A 511 -19.68 0.63 -12.13
N GLY A 512 -18.43 0.60 -12.60
CA GLY A 512 -17.50 1.71 -12.40
C GLY A 512 -16.49 1.82 -13.53
N THR A 513 -15.95 3.03 -13.70
CA THR A 513 -14.89 3.32 -14.66
C THR A 513 -13.73 4.05 -14.00
N SER A 514 -12.54 3.91 -14.59
CA SER A 514 -11.36 4.71 -14.27
C SER A 514 -10.47 4.86 -15.51
N PHE A 515 -9.47 5.73 -15.41
CA PHE A 515 -8.54 6.02 -16.48
C PHE A 515 -7.12 6.08 -15.94
N ASN A 516 -6.15 5.53 -16.72
CA ASN A 516 -4.73 5.66 -16.44
C ASN A 516 -4.11 6.51 -17.55
N PRO A 517 -3.80 7.81 -17.30
CA PRO A 517 -3.14 8.65 -18.28
C PRO A 517 -1.74 8.15 -18.58
N SER A 518 -1.27 8.35 -19.79
CA SER A 518 0.04 7.86 -20.23
C SER A 518 1.20 8.46 -19.45
N ALA A 519 1.01 9.70 -18.99
CA ALA A 519 1.99 10.43 -18.22
C ALA A 519 1.88 10.22 -16.71
N GLU A 520 0.99 9.35 -16.22
CA GLU A 520 0.87 9.07 -14.79
C GLU A 520 2.15 8.45 -14.21
N ASP A 521 2.74 7.50 -14.93
CA ASP A 521 4.01 6.88 -14.52
C ASP A 521 5.19 7.84 -14.51
N LEU A 522 5.06 9.03 -15.11
CA LEU A 522 6.13 10.02 -15.12
C LEU A 522 6.40 10.64 -13.76
N SER A 523 5.38 10.84 -12.95
CA SER A 523 5.54 11.35 -11.58
C SER A 523 6.23 10.34 -10.66
N LEU A 524 6.20 9.05 -11.05
CA LEU A 524 6.82 7.95 -10.31
C LEU A 524 8.11 7.47 -10.94
N ILE A 525 8.71 8.23 -11.81
CA ILE A 525 9.85 7.70 -12.56
C ILE A 525 11.02 7.43 -11.68
N SER A 526 11.05 6.35 -11.55
CA SER A 526 11.98 5.34 -11.97
C SER A 526 12.13 5.32 -13.48
N SER A 527 13.06 6.02 -14.00
CA SER A 527 13.88 5.72 -15.14
C SER A 527 13.43 4.61 -16.07
N SER A 528 12.34 4.59 -16.70
CA SER A 528 12.19 3.55 -17.68
C SER A 528 12.93 3.88 -18.98
N ARG A 529 13.70 2.91 -19.47
CA ARG A 529 14.17 2.89 -20.86
C ARG A 529 13.00 2.97 -21.85
N SER A 530 11.79 2.67 -21.38
CA SER A 530 10.56 2.65 -22.14
C SER A 530 9.88 4.00 -22.23
N PHE A 531 10.43 5.06 -21.57
CA PHE A 531 9.88 6.38 -21.75
C PHE A 531 10.37 6.99 -23.04
N SER A 532 9.48 7.06 -24.01
CA SER A 532 9.69 7.77 -25.26
C SER A 532 8.65 8.86 -25.42
N LEU A 533 8.96 9.86 -26.23
CA LEU A 533 8.02 10.89 -26.69
C LEU A 533 6.68 10.29 -27.15
N ASN A 534 6.72 9.11 -27.76
CA ASN A 534 5.53 8.43 -28.24
C ASN A 534 4.66 7.91 -27.10
N ASN A 535 5.26 7.39 -26.01
CA ASN A 535 4.48 6.85 -24.88
C ASN A 535 3.68 7.93 -24.15
N ALA A 536 4.25 9.13 -23.98
CA ALA A 536 3.58 10.23 -23.28
C ALA A 536 2.38 10.81 -24.03
N ARG A 537 2.31 10.58 -25.32
CA ARG A 537 1.23 11.08 -26.21
C ARG A 537 0.15 10.03 -26.46
N LEU A 538 0.25 8.86 -25.86
CA LEU A 538 -0.77 7.83 -26.00
C LEU A 538 -2.02 8.24 -25.22
N ASP A 539 -3.18 7.91 -25.77
CA ASP A 539 -4.45 8.08 -25.05
C ASP A 539 -4.45 7.31 -23.72
N PRO A 540 -5.22 7.77 -22.72
CA PRO A 540 -5.37 7.05 -21.46
C PRO A 540 -5.90 5.62 -21.67
N GLU A 541 -5.37 4.68 -20.85
CA GLU A 541 -6.02 3.39 -20.68
C GLU A 541 -7.38 3.59 -20.03
N LYS A 542 -8.39 2.82 -20.48
CA LYS A 542 -9.76 2.89 -19.99
C LYS A 542 -10.12 1.60 -19.27
N ASN A 543 -10.59 1.73 -18.05
CA ASN A 543 -10.95 0.58 -17.22
C ASN A 543 -12.44 0.59 -16.93
N ARG A 544 -13.05 -0.59 -16.92
CA ARG A 544 -14.45 -0.82 -16.55
C ARG A 544 -14.56 -2.02 -15.61
N THR A 545 -15.46 -1.93 -14.65
CA THR A 545 -15.84 -3.08 -13.82
C THR A 545 -17.33 -3.29 -13.84
N TYR A 546 -17.71 -4.55 -13.76
CA TYR A 546 -19.05 -5.02 -13.44
C TYR A 546 -18.92 -5.96 -12.26
N GLU A 547 -19.65 -5.72 -11.19
CA GLU A 547 -19.57 -6.49 -9.96
C GLU A 547 -20.98 -6.79 -9.43
N LEU A 548 -21.24 -8.05 -9.09
CA LEU A 548 -22.40 -8.49 -8.33
C LEU A 548 -21.87 -9.07 -7.02
N GLY A 549 -22.26 -8.46 -5.91
CA GLY A 549 -21.77 -8.85 -4.60
C GLY A 549 -22.85 -8.90 -3.54
N THR A 550 -22.47 -9.46 -2.40
CA THR A 550 -23.29 -9.50 -1.19
C THR A 550 -22.42 -9.33 0.05
N LYS A 551 -22.95 -8.67 1.07
CA LYS A 551 -22.31 -8.48 2.38
C LYS A 551 -23.30 -8.77 3.49
N TRP A 552 -22.84 -9.45 4.53
CA TRP A 552 -23.64 -9.83 5.69
C TRP A 552 -22.84 -9.60 6.96
N ALA A 553 -23.37 -8.80 7.86
CA ALA A 553 -22.86 -8.64 9.21
C ALA A 553 -23.56 -9.63 10.15
N GLY A 554 -22.83 -10.18 11.09
CA GLY A 554 -23.41 -10.95 12.21
C GLY A 554 -24.38 -10.10 13.04
N THR A 555 -25.18 -10.75 13.88
CA THR A 555 -26.20 -10.08 14.71
C THR A 555 -25.62 -9.00 15.61
N ASP A 556 -24.35 -9.14 16.02
CA ASP A 556 -23.64 -8.21 16.89
C ASP A 556 -22.67 -7.29 16.09
N ALA A 557 -22.79 -7.27 14.73
CA ALA A 557 -21.94 -6.53 13.80
C ALA A 557 -20.42 -6.80 13.90
N HIS A 558 -20.02 -7.87 14.64
CA HIS A 558 -18.61 -8.17 14.87
C HIS A 558 -17.98 -9.08 13.81
N LEU A 559 -18.78 -9.75 12.99
CA LEU A 559 -18.33 -10.58 11.86
C LEU A 559 -18.97 -10.10 10.58
N THR A 560 -18.19 -9.85 9.57
CA THR A 560 -18.67 -9.55 8.21
C THR A 560 -18.27 -10.68 7.28
N VAL A 561 -19.24 -11.18 6.50
CA VAL A 561 -19.00 -12.12 5.40
C VAL A 561 -19.39 -11.41 4.11
N SER A 562 -18.52 -11.45 3.11
CA SER A 562 -18.77 -10.89 1.79
C SER A 562 -18.42 -11.88 0.69
N ALA A 563 -19.15 -11.79 -0.42
CA ALA A 563 -18.85 -12.52 -1.64
C ALA A 563 -19.14 -11.64 -2.85
N ALA A 564 -18.33 -11.75 -3.89
CA ALA A 564 -18.57 -11.07 -5.15
C ALA A 564 -18.11 -11.90 -6.34
N ILE A 565 -18.77 -11.68 -7.47
CA ILE A 565 -18.29 -12.06 -8.80
C ILE A 565 -18.12 -10.78 -9.61
N PHE A 566 -17.04 -10.73 -10.40
CA PHE A 566 -16.72 -9.51 -11.10
C PHE A 566 -16.10 -9.76 -12.48
N ARG A 567 -16.18 -8.74 -13.31
CA ARG A 567 -15.45 -8.61 -14.56
C ARG A 567 -14.76 -7.25 -14.59
N LEU A 568 -13.46 -7.27 -14.80
CA LEU A 568 -12.60 -6.12 -15.05
C LEU A 568 -12.15 -6.13 -16.51
N GLU A 569 -12.29 -5.00 -17.19
CA GLU A 569 -11.84 -4.81 -18.56
C GLU A 569 -10.93 -3.59 -18.64
N LYS A 570 -9.79 -3.73 -19.31
CA LYS A 570 -8.87 -2.64 -19.65
C LYS A 570 -8.79 -2.54 -21.17
N GLU A 571 -9.15 -1.39 -21.70
CA GLU A 571 -9.00 -1.02 -23.12
C GLU A 571 -7.82 -0.06 -23.27
N ASN A 572 -7.28 0.04 -24.48
CA ASN A 572 -6.07 0.84 -24.78
C ASN A 572 -4.87 0.43 -23.90
N ALA A 573 -4.79 -0.84 -23.49
CA ALA A 573 -3.66 -1.32 -22.70
C ALA A 573 -2.35 -1.06 -23.44
N ARG A 574 -1.39 -0.47 -22.73
CA ARG A 574 -0.06 -0.23 -23.26
C ARG A 574 0.69 -1.56 -23.31
N VAL A 575 1.16 -1.88 -24.50
CA VAL A 575 1.94 -3.09 -24.75
C VAL A 575 3.24 -2.69 -25.47
N PRO A 576 4.34 -3.43 -25.28
CA PRO A 576 5.58 -3.16 -26.00
C PRO A 576 5.34 -3.14 -27.51
N ASP A 577 5.93 -2.18 -28.21
CA ASP A 577 5.92 -2.12 -29.68
C ASP A 577 6.76 -3.29 -30.24
N PRO A 578 6.17 -4.14 -31.11
CA PRO A 578 6.89 -5.27 -31.70
C PRO A 578 8.13 -4.88 -32.53
N GLY A 579 8.12 -3.67 -33.11
CA GLY A 579 9.25 -3.13 -33.87
C GLY A 579 10.34 -2.53 -32.98
N ASN A 580 9.99 -2.12 -31.76
CA ASN A 580 10.92 -1.57 -30.78
C ASN A 580 10.37 -1.76 -29.36
N VAL A 581 10.77 -2.83 -28.71
CA VAL A 581 10.32 -3.21 -27.35
C VAL A 581 10.60 -2.15 -26.27
N LEU A 582 11.35 -1.11 -26.57
CA LEU A 582 11.56 0.04 -25.70
C LEU A 582 10.43 1.08 -25.79
N LEU A 583 9.52 0.92 -26.74
CA LEU A 583 8.34 1.77 -26.92
C LEU A 583 7.10 0.99 -26.54
N ASN A 584 6.06 1.72 -26.13
CA ASN A 584 4.72 1.16 -25.99
C ASN A 584 3.80 1.68 -27.08
N ILE A 585 2.83 0.85 -27.46
CA ILE A 585 1.73 1.21 -28.34
C ILE A 585 0.41 0.91 -27.64
N LEU A 586 -0.64 1.63 -28.01
CA LEU A 586 -2.01 1.26 -27.65
C LEU A 586 -2.44 0.12 -28.57
N GLY A 587 -2.56 -1.07 -28.06
CA GLY A 587 -2.88 -2.21 -28.93
C GLY A 587 -3.39 -3.39 -28.15
N GLY A 588 -3.52 -3.25 -26.85
CA GLY A 588 -3.99 -4.31 -25.99
C GLY A 588 -5.40 -4.05 -25.45
N SER A 589 -6.13 -5.12 -25.25
CA SER A 589 -7.27 -5.16 -24.34
C SER A 589 -7.09 -6.34 -23.41
N GLN A 590 -7.41 -6.14 -22.15
CA GLN A 590 -7.21 -7.14 -21.10
C GLN A 590 -8.50 -7.34 -20.33
N ARG A 591 -8.73 -8.57 -19.85
CA ARG A 591 -9.88 -8.88 -19.02
C ARG A 591 -9.51 -9.84 -17.90
N VAL A 592 -10.11 -9.60 -16.73
CA VAL A 592 -10.08 -10.50 -15.60
C VAL A 592 -11.51 -10.76 -15.17
N ASP A 593 -11.94 -12.02 -15.25
CA ASP A 593 -13.17 -12.52 -14.65
C ASP A 593 -12.79 -13.19 -13.32
N GLY A 594 -13.51 -12.90 -12.24
CA GLY A 594 -13.15 -13.42 -10.93
C GLY A 594 -14.32 -13.63 -9.99
N ALA A 595 -14.00 -14.32 -8.89
CA ALA A 595 -14.89 -14.51 -7.76
C ALA A 595 -14.09 -14.43 -6.47
N GLU A 596 -14.66 -13.82 -5.44
CA GLU A 596 -14.04 -13.67 -4.13
C GLU A 596 -15.02 -14.03 -3.02
N LEU A 597 -14.46 -14.47 -1.90
CA LEU A 597 -15.18 -14.74 -0.65
C LEU A 597 -14.30 -14.28 0.49
N ARG A 598 -14.85 -13.54 1.46
CA ARG A 598 -14.15 -13.10 2.66
C ARG A 598 -15.01 -13.23 3.90
N ALA A 599 -14.38 -13.53 5.02
CA ALA A 599 -14.93 -13.46 6.35
C ALA A 599 -13.93 -12.74 7.27
N GLU A 600 -14.31 -11.63 7.86
CA GLU A 600 -13.46 -10.83 8.74
C GLU A 600 -14.21 -10.42 10.00
N GLY A 601 -13.52 -10.46 11.16
CA GLY A 601 -14.09 -10.02 12.44
C GLY A 601 -14.05 -11.07 13.55
N GLN A 602 -15.06 -11.03 14.42
CA GLN A 602 -15.18 -11.93 15.57
C GLN A 602 -16.27 -12.99 15.32
N LEU A 603 -15.88 -14.25 15.26
CA LEU A 603 -16.82 -15.38 15.24
C LEU A 603 -17.53 -15.57 16.60
N THR A 604 -16.80 -15.32 17.68
CA THR A 604 -17.27 -15.28 19.06
C THR A 604 -16.48 -14.25 19.84
N SER A 605 -16.87 -13.91 21.05
CA SER A 605 -16.11 -13.02 21.95
C SER A 605 -14.67 -13.45 22.23
N LYS A 606 -14.32 -14.71 21.90
CA LYS A 606 -12.99 -15.30 22.09
C LYS A 606 -12.27 -15.65 20.80
N TRP A 607 -12.91 -15.51 19.65
CA TRP A 607 -12.37 -16.01 18.40
C TRP A 607 -12.45 -14.96 17.28
N ARG A 608 -11.32 -14.42 16.91
CA ARG A 608 -11.14 -13.49 15.77
C ARG A 608 -10.67 -14.26 14.53
N ILE A 609 -11.16 -13.86 13.37
CA ILE A 609 -10.79 -14.45 12.09
C ILE A 609 -10.70 -13.38 10.99
N ASP A 610 -9.74 -13.55 10.11
CA ASP A 610 -9.67 -13.00 8.77
C ASP A 610 -9.38 -14.14 7.81
N ALA A 611 -10.27 -14.38 6.86
CA ALA A 611 -10.12 -15.46 5.88
C ALA A 611 -10.66 -14.99 4.53
N GLY A 612 -9.90 -15.26 3.47
CA GLY A 612 -10.30 -14.87 2.13
C GLY A 612 -9.85 -15.87 1.08
N TYR A 613 -10.65 -15.96 0.03
CA TYR A 613 -10.35 -16.74 -1.16
C TYR A 613 -10.67 -15.92 -2.40
N GLU A 614 -9.79 -15.99 -3.40
CA GLU A 614 -10.01 -15.36 -4.70
C GLU A 614 -9.67 -16.31 -5.84
N TYR A 615 -10.51 -16.26 -6.86
CA TYR A 615 -10.31 -16.91 -8.15
C TYR A 615 -10.21 -15.87 -9.26
N LEU A 616 -9.15 -15.94 -10.09
CA LEU A 616 -8.89 -15.02 -11.20
C LEU A 616 -8.69 -15.78 -12.51
N ALA A 617 -9.48 -15.43 -13.50
CA ALA A 617 -9.33 -15.88 -14.89
C ALA A 617 -8.93 -14.70 -15.77
N SER A 618 -7.63 -14.43 -15.83
CA SER A 618 -7.06 -13.31 -16.57
C SER A 618 -6.72 -13.69 -18.00
N LYS A 619 -6.92 -12.77 -18.97
CA LYS A 619 -6.52 -12.96 -20.36
C LYS A 619 -6.38 -11.66 -21.13
N GLN A 620 -5.52 -11.68 -22.13
CA GLN A 620 -5.49 -10.71 -23.23
C GLN A 620 -6.72 -10.93 -24.11
N THR A 621 -7.52 -9.90 -24.38
CA THR A 621 -8.72 -9.95 -25.23
C THR A 621 -8.57 -9.25 -26.55
N GLY A 622 -7.61 -8.32 -26.65
CA GLY A 622 -7.18 -7.69 -27.89
C GLY A 622 -5.67 -7.61 -27.92
N SER A 623 -5.06 -7.69 -29.09
CA SER A 623 -3.61 -7.67 -29.25
C SER A 623 -3.23 -6.89 -30.50
N ALA A 624 -2.23 -6.00 -30.36
CA ALA A 624 -1.56 -5.42 -31.52
C ALA A 624 -0.71 -6.48 -32.25
N PRO A 625 -0.44 -6.31 -33.54
CA PRO A 625 0.46 -7.21 -34.28
C PRO A 625 1.82 -7.33 -33.56
N GLY A 626 2.25 -8.56 -33.26
CA GLY A 626 3.51 -8.86 -32.59
C GLY A 626 3.49 -8.77 -31.06
N ALA A 627 2.43 -8.27 -30.45
CA ALA A 627 2.23 -8.31 -29.01
C ALA A 627 1.71 -9.69 -28.53
N ALA A 628 1.48 -9.85 -27.22
CA ALA A 628 0.98 -11.10 -26.65
C ALA A 628 -0.34 -11.55 -27.31
N PRO A 629 -0.46 -12.79 -27.79
CA PRO A 629 -1.66 -13.28 -28.48
C PRO A 629 -2.92 -13.18 -27.59
N VAL A 630 -4.08 -13.05 -28.26
CA VAL A 630 -5.38 -13.16 -27.58
C VAL A 630 -5.49 -14.49 -26.84
N GLY A 631 -6.01 -14.48 -25.62
CA GLY A 631 -6.08 -15.65 -24.73
C GLY A 631 -4.88 -15.83 -23.80
N THR A 632 -3.78 -15.09 -24.01
CA THR A 632 -2.61 -15.13 -23.12
C THR A 632 -2.98 -14.64 -21.73
N PRO A 633 -2.61 -15.37 -20.63
CA PRO A 633 -2.81 -14.93 -19.27
C PRO A 633 -2.04 -13.64 -18.94
N LEU A 634 -2.48 -12.88 -17.94
CA LEU A 634 -1.71 -11.75 -17.43
C LEU A 634 -0.55 -12.24 -16.55
N MET A 635 0.54 -11.45 -16.52
CA MET A 635 1.70 -11.73 -15.66
C MET A 635 1.33 -11.58 -14.19
N ASN A 636 2.03 -12.32 -13.33
CA ASN A 636 1.92 -12.22 -11.87
C ASN A 636 0.48 -12.32 -11.34
N THR A 637 -0.38 -13.03 -12.06
CA THR A 637 -1.80 -13.21 -11.72
C THR A 637 -2.05 -14.66 -11.37
N PRO A 638 -2.14 -15.01 -10.08
CA PRO A 638 -2.46 -16.37 -9.67
C PRO A 638 -3.92 -16.70 -10.00
N LYS A 639 -4.18 -17.92 -10.44
CA LYS A 639 -5.55 -18.36 -10.70
C LYS A 639 -6.35 -18.57 -9.41
N HIS A 640 -5.68 -18.96 -8.33
CA HIS A 640 -6.27 -19.20 -7.02
C HIS A 640 -5.36 -18.60 -5.95
N ALA A 641 -5.93 -17.83 -5.06
CA ALA A 641 -5.30 -17.33 -3.85
C ALA A 641 -6.21 -17.58 -2.63
N PHE A 642 -5.61 -17.98 -1.52
CA PHE A 642 -6.32 -18.22 -0.27
C PHE A 642 -5.46 -17.73 0.89
N THR A 643 -6.06 -17.02 1.84
CA THR A 643 -5.42 -16.51 3.04
C THR A 643 -6.30 -16.75 4.25
N THR A 644 -5.68 -17.05 5.39
CA THR A 644 -6.36 -17.03 6.69
C THR A 644 -5.43 -16.48 7.74
N TRP A 645 -6.03 -15.83 8.71
CA TRP A 645 -5.46 -15.54 10.01
C TRP A 645 -6.54 -15.70 11.08
N SER A 646 -6.24 -16.38 12.16
CA SER A 646 -7.20 -16.67 13.21
C SER A 646 -6.54 -16.61 14.56
N VAL A 647 -7.21 -16.00 15.54
CA VAL A 647 -6.73 -15.89 16.95
C VAL A 647 -7.84 -16.34 17.87
N TYR A 648 -7.52 -17.27 18.75
CA TYR A 648 -8.43 -17.83 19.76
C TYR A 648 -7.91 -17.59 21.16
N GLN A 649 -8.75 -16.99 22.02
CA GLN A 649 -8.48 -16.81 23.43
C GLN A 649 -8.77 -18.11 24.20
N VAL A 650 -7.72 -18.88 24.47
CA VAL A 650 -7.82 -20.16 25.19
C VAL A 650 -8.19 -19.94 26.65
N LEU A 651 -7.53 -18.97 27.29
CA LEU A 651 -7.77 -18.52 28.64
C LEU A 651 -7.77 -16.98 28.68
N PRO A 652 -8.33 -16.31 29.68
CA PRO A 652 -8.31 -14.85 29.74
C PRO A 652 -6.93 -14.20 29.48
N PRO A 653 -5.81 -14.72 30.03
CA PRO A 653 -4.48 -14.16 29.75
C PRO A 653 -3.78 -14.77 28.54
N PHE A 654 -4.34 -15.81 27.91
CA PHE A 654 -3.62 -16.59 26.89
C PHE A 654 -4.38 -16.73 25.57
N GLU A 655 -3.78 -16.22 24.50
CA GLU A 655 -4.26 -16.31 23.14
C GLU A 655 -3.30 -17.14 22.28
N VAL A 656 -3.84 -17.91 21.35
CA VAL A 656 -3.09 -18.59 20.29
C VAL A 656 -3.65 -18.20 18.96
N GLY A 657 -2.77 -18.04 17.98
CA GLY A 657 -3.19 -17.67 16.62
C GLY A 657 -2.33 -18.35 15.57
N GLY A 658 -2.81 -18.31 14.35
CA GLY A 658 -2.08 -18.81 13.21
C GLY A 658 -2.79 -18.48 11.90
N GLY A 659 -2.04 -18.58 10.84
CA GLY A 659 -2.52 -18.30 9.51
C GLY A 659 -1.93 -19.23 8.46
N SER A 660 -2.55 -19.21 7.30
CA SER A 660 -2.05 -19.88 6.12
C SER A 660 -2.22 -19.00 4.89
N ARG A 661 -1.30 -19.11 3.93
CA ARG A 661 -1.37 -18.46 2.64
C ARG A 661 -1.09 -19.48 1.54
N PHE A 662 -1.99 -19.55 0.57
CA PHE A 662 -1.84 -20.31 -0.66
C PHE A 662 -1.85 -19.36 -1.86
N VAL A 663 -0.93 -19.55 -2.78
CA VAL A 663 -0.91 -18.89 -4.08
C VAL A 663 -0.63 -19.95 -5.13
N SER A 664 -1.47 -20.03 -6.16
CA SER A 664 -1.25 -20.98 -7.27
C SER A 664 -0.05 -20.56 -8.12
N SER A 665 0.39 -21.42 -9.03
CA SER A 665 1.47 -21.10 -9.99
C SER A 665 1.10 -19.89 -10.83
N GLN A 666 2.14 -19.10 -11.20
CA GLN A 666 1.99 -17.84 -11.93
C GLN A 666 2.93 -17.79 -13.13
N TYR A 667 2.53 -17.03 -14.13
CA TYR A 667 3.40 -16.64 -15.23
C TYR A 667 4.09 -15.33 -14.88
N THR A 668 5.42 -15.32 -14.92
CA THR A 668 6.20 -14.07 -14.86
C THR A 668 6.49 -13.53 -16.26
N GLN A 669 6.41 -14.40 -17.29
CA GLN A 669 6.41 -14.05 -18.70
C GLN A 669 5.53 -15.05 -19.47
N PRO A 670 4.31 -14.66 -19.86
CA PRO A 670 3.37 -15.59 -20.51
C PRO A 670 3.59 -15.77 -22.02
N VAL A 671 4.55 -15.06 -22.61
CA VAL A 671 4.97 -15.20 -24.01
C VAL A 671 6.36 -15.83 -24.12
N PRO A 672 6.72 -16.47 -25.25
CA PRO A 672 8.04 -17.10 -25.41
C PRO A 672 9.23 -16.17 -25.17
N PRO A 673 10.26 -16.60 -24.44
CA PRO A 673 10.29 -17.85 -23.65
C PRO A 673 9.37 -17.77 -22.44
N ILE A 674 8.38 -18.68 -22.37
CA ILE A 674 7.41 -18.69 -21.25
C ILE A 674 8.16 -18.95 -19.93
N LYS A 675 7.94 -18.07 -18.94
CA LYS A 675 8.52 -18.20 -17.60
C LYS A 675 7.42 -18.35 -16.55
N THR A 676 7.62 -19.28 -15.63
CA THR A 676 6.67 -19.59 -14.58
C THR A 676 7.34 -19.78 -13.23
N VAL A 677 6.60 -19.51 -12.16
CA VAL A 677 6.98 -19.87 -10.79
C VAL A 677 5.93 -20.84 -10.22
N PRO A 678 6.35 -21.81 -9.40
CA PRO A 678 5.42 -22.77 -8.78
C PRO A 678 4.55 -22.10 -7.73
N GLY A 679 3.36 -22.67 -7.49
CA GLY A 679 2.51 -22.32 -6.36
C GLY A 679 3.10 -22.79 -5.03
N PHE A 680 2.61 -22.21 -3.93
CA PHE A 680 3.10 -22.51 -2.60
C PHE A 680 2.03 -22.39 -1.52
N TRP A 681 2.31 -23.03 -0.37
CA TRP A 681 1.67 -22.80 0.92
C TRP A 681 2.70 -22.31 1.91
N THR A 682 2.33 -21.33 2.74
CA THR A 682 3.04 -20.94 3.96
C THR A 682 2.10 -20.98 5.15
N PHE A 683 2.65 -21.20 6.35
CA PHE A 683 1.92 -21.25 7.60
C PHE A 683 2.65 -20.41 8.64
N ASP A 684 1.89 -19.65 9.41
CA ASP A 684 2.39 -18.78 10.46
C ASP A 684 1.69 -19.15 11.78
N ALA A 685 2.35 -18.89 12.90
CA ALA A 685 1.80 -19.16 14.23
C ALA A 685 2.12 -18.03 15.19
N MET A 686 1.22 -17.83 16.20
CA MET A 686 1.36 -16.84 17.24
C MET A 686 0.89 -17.41 18.58
N ALA A 687 1.56 -16.99 19.67
CA ALA A 687 1.10 -17.16 21.03
C ALA A 687 1.31 -15.85 21.79
N LYS A 688 0.29 -15.43 22.57
CA LYS A 688 0.33 -14.20 23.35
C LYS A 688 -0.11 -14.49 24.78
N TYR A 689 0.65 -14.00 25.76
CA TYR A 689 0.33 -14.13 27.16
C TYR A 689 0.35 -12.76 27.85
N ALA A 690 -0.77 -12.37 28.44
CA ALA A 690 -0.92 -11.16 29.22
C ALA A 690 -0.54 -11.44 30.68
N PHE A 691 0.60 -10.91 31.14
CA PHE A 691 1.06 -11.02 32.51
C PHE A 691 0.24 -10.13 33.45
N MET A 692 -0.19 -8.97 32.90
CA MET A 692 -1.02 -7.97 33.58
C MET A 692 -2.05 -7.47 32.58
N THR A 693 -3.03 -6.73 33.01
CA THR A 693 -4.06 -6.15 32.16
C THR A 693 -3.48 -5.25 31.02
N ASN A 694 -2.31 -4.68 31.30
CA ASN A 694 -1.65 -3.70 30.42
C ASN A 694 -0.26 -4.16 29.91
N VAL A 695 0.18 -5.40 30.20
CA VAL A 695 1.49 -5.92 29.76
C VAL A 695 1.33 -7.32 29.21
N ALA A 696 1.73 -7.53 27.96
CA ALA A 696 1.68 -8.83 27.31
C ALA A 696 3.00 -9.16 26.60
N MET A 697 3.30 -10.45 26.51
CA MET A 697 4.37 -10.98 25.63
C MET A 697 3.74 -11.79 24.51
N GLN A 698 4.23 -11.56 23.32
CA GLN A 698 3.78 -12.26 22.11
C GLN A 698 4.98 -12.90 21.41
N ILE A 699 4.79 -14.11 20.91
CA ILE A 699 5.75 -14.81 20.07
C ILE A 699 5.08 -15.08 18.73
N ASN A 700 5.73 -14.72 17.63
CA ASN A 700 5.32 -15.03 16.25
C ASN A 700 6.38 -15.90 15.60
N VAL A 701 5.94 -16.91 14.86
CA VAL A 701 6.80 -17.73 13.99
C VAL A 701 6.19 -17.69 12.59
N ASN A 702 6.88 -16.98 11.68
CA ASN A 702 6.45 -16.86 10.30
C ASN A 702 7.14 -17.95 9.45
N ASN A 703 6.47 -18.39 8.38
CA ASN A 703 6.91 -19.50 7.55
C ASN A 703 7.34 -20.72 8.40
N LEU A 704 6.44 -21.19 9.27
CA LEU A 704 6.65 -22.24 10.26
C LEU A 704 7.31 -23.51 9.68
N MET A 705 6.94 -23.88 8.44
CA MET A 705 7.46 -25.04 7.74
C MET A 705 8.75 -24.80 6.97
N ASN A 706 9.32 -23.59 7.08
CA ASN A 706 10.53 -23.15 6.35
C ASN A 706 10.43 -23.39 4.84
N ARG A 707 9.22 -23.14 4.27
CA ARG A 707 8.98 -23.35 2.84
C ARG A 707 9.85 -22.44 1.99
N TYR A 708 10.51 -22.99 0.98
CA TYR A 708 11.15 -22.21 -0.10
C TYR A 708 10.08 -21.86 -1.13
N TYR A 709 9.87 -20.55 -1.41
CA TYR A 709 8.92 -20.03 -2.37
C TYR A 709 9.40 -18.72 -2.96
N TYR A 710 8.77 -18.23 -4.02
CA TYR A 710 9.07 -16.95 -4.63
C TYR A 710 7.95 -15.97 -4.26
N ASP A 711 8.33 -14.86 -3.61
CA ASP A 711 7.40 -13.91 -3.03
C ASP A 711 7.17 -12.69 -3.90
N GLN A 712 8.24 -12.16 -4.51
CA GLN A 712 8.16 -11.01 -5.40
C GLN A 712 8.63 -11.43 -6.80
N LEU A 713 7.84 -11.02 -7.81
CA LEU A 713 7.96 -11.59 -9.15
C LEU A 713 8.26 -10.52 -10.18
N HIS A 714 9.26 -10.83 -11.05
CA HIS A 714 9.59 -10.08 -12.24
C HIS A 714 9.95 -11.04 -13.37
N PHE A 715 9.90 -10.59 -14.63
CA PHE A 715 10.20 -11.47 -15.76
C PHE A 715 11.73 -11.71 -15.98
N PHE A 716 12.60 -10.92 -15.35
CA PHE A 716 14.05 -11.13 -15.39
C PHE A 716 14.61 -11.82 -14.14
N HIS A 717 13.99 -11.63 -13.00
CA HIS A 717 14.45 -12.14 -11.72
C HIS A 717 13.25 -12.39 -10.77
N VAL A 718 13.47 -13.10 -9.68
CA VAL A 718 12.47 -13.33 -8.63
C VAL A 718 13.13 -13.24 -7.26
N VAL A 719 12.43 -12.66 -6.30
CA VAL A 719 12.91 -12.62 -4.92
C VAL A 719 12.31 -13.80 -4.15
N PRO A 720 13.14 -14.72 -3.61
CA PRO A 720 12.65 -15.76 -2.72
C PRO A 720 12.02 -15.15 -1.47
N GLY A 721 10.94 -15.76 -1.00
CA GLY A 721 10.34 -15.43 0.29
C GLY A 721 11.29 -15.75 1.44
N GLU A 722 11.12 -15.03 2.53
CA GLU A 722 11.89 -15.23 3.76
C GLU A 722 11.76 -16.66 4.29
N GLY A 723 12.83 -17.16 4.89
CA GLY A 723 12.84 -18.39 5.63
C GLY A 723 11.96 -18.33 6.88
N ARG A 724 12.08 -19.35 7.75
CA ARG A 724 11.39 -19.31 9.03
C ARG A 724 12.01 -18.25 9.94
N THR A 725 11.17 -17.29 10.37
CA THR A 725 11.54 -16.24 11.33
C THR A 725 10.80 -16.43 12.64
N ALA A 726 11.44 -16.07 13.75
CA ALA A 726 10.80 -16.02 15.06
C ALA A 726 11.01 -14.64 15.67
N LEU A 727 9.90 -14.03 16.13
CA LEU A 727 9.86 -12.71 16.76
C LEU A 727 9.26 -12.84 18.14
N MET A 728 9.81 -12.13 19.11
CA MET A 728 9.26 -11.98 20.46
C MET A 728 9.02 -10.50 20.73
N SER A 729 7.79 -10.16 21.11
CA SER A 729 7.35 -8.79 21.35
C SER A 729 6.85 -8.62 22.79
N LEU A 730 7.35 -7.61 23.49
CA LEU A 730 6.79 -7.11 24.73
C LEU A 730 5.89 -5.92 24.40
N GLN A 731 4.63 -6.01 24.77
CA GLN A 731 3.60 -5.00 24.50
C GLN A 731 3.16 -4.38 25.82
N VAL A 732 3.07 -3.06 25.85
CA VAL A 732 2.50 -2.30 26.97
C VAL A 732 1.40 -1.38 26.47
N ARG A 733 0.32 -1.23 27.25
CA ARG A 733 -0.81 -0.34 26.94
C ARG A 733 -1.48 0.17 28.21
N PHE A 734 -1.56 1.50 28.33
CA PHE A 734 -2.16 2.21 29.47
C PHE A 734 -3.22 3.17 28.99
#